data_20ec60f6b677e3ea7d21fe6d24cea01b
#
_entry.id   20ec60f6b677e3ea7d21fe6d24cea01b
#
_cell.length_a   1.000
_cell.length_b   1.000
_cell.length_c   1.000
_cell.angle_alpha   90.00
_cell.angle_beta   90.00
_cell.angle_gamma   90.00
#
_symmetry.space_group_name_H-M   'P 1'
#
loop_
_entity.id
_entity.type
_entity.pdbx_description
1 polymer ?
#
loop_
_entity_poly.entity_id
_entity_poly.type
_entity_poly.pdbx_seq_one_letter_code
_entity_poly.pdbx_strand_id
1 'polypeptide(L)'
;MGCVLVDLGFLSDIDTAKFEGFNEREIEFLINANKDVNTLNLRKKLGKFKCYIFEPTLYIGDQNEIKKLKRYFLKNTNSDFIVSYDEFEKFKIPESEPEKISDKKPNLAFFSPLPNEKTGVSLYSKELLDELGAYYEITVFVENAANVDAELKQIYDIKEAKAFLENPHKFERIIYQMGGSHYHLYMYEILKKFEGVVVFHDFYMSQLIYTQDAYYHSIFYDELYYSHGYEALSFFKENGLEKTVLKYPANKALIDASLGVIAHSNEPQRIFDELCGGKNDIFEVVPLLRKPAQILPKNECKNRLNLPADKLVICTFGYVGSTKLTFDIVRAFKQTLANAKNEAILVVVGDSTSMEYISLIKRYIKEHDLQERVKITGWTNDDSYKEYLNACDIAVQLRADSRGETSAAVLDCFNYALPVIVNKHGSMRDLPQDCVRFVEDKFGSQELSTAIDELCGDMFLREKIAKNAKDHLDKFHNPKFCAEKYFKFIEKIYAKKPLLREILPDFKESKSDIISLSRSIASLKPPLLKKNKIFVDITEIYVKDIKTGIQRVVRAQLLQLLQMQNLAYQIEPIYYDDLRSTYFCAKDFMRDLYGLKEWNAVNEAADMSEGDIFYGLDYMPIGAVNAYKNGVYQRLRAKGVKLFFVIYDLIPILYPQFVPSVSPGNHDRWAKAVISVADGLVCISDAVVDDVKEYIAKNDLLIPPIIKSMKLGCDIKATAPSYGLDKASLEILDKIRSKPTFIMVGTLEPRKGHDAAIMAFETLWRKGLDINLVIAGKIGWMVDELYEKIKKHEENGKRLIYLNFVSDELLDEIYKNSSCLIAASRAEGFGLPLVEAAIHKIPIIARELNVFKEVSNGSATFFKDDDDLAGVIERWLGDFKEDKHIKSDLIELVSWRQSTEQAYQILTGEL
;
A
#
# COMPACT_ATOMS: atom_id res chain seq x y z
N MET A 1 9.71 10.28 34.57
CA MET A 1 8.99 9.20 35.28
C MET A 1 8.84 8.07 34.27
N GLY A 2 9.10 6.82 34.69
CA GLY A 2 8.98 5.66 33.84
C GLY A 2 7.51 5.32 33.58
N CYS A 3 7.21 4.78 32.40
CA CYS A 3 5.88 4.26 32.06
C CYS A 3 5.71 2.85 32.64
N VAL A 4 4.55 2.52 33.16
CA VAL A 4 4.23 1.23 33.75
C VAL A 4 3.18 0.51 32.93
N LEU A 5 3.48 -0.71 32.47
CA LEU A 5 2.50 -1.60 31.84
C LEU A 5 1.78 -2.43 32.90
N VAL A 6 0.47 -2.21 33.06
CA VAL A 6 -0.38 -2.95 33.97
C VAL A 6 -0.98 -4.17 33.26
N ASP A 7 -0.58 -5.37 33.68
CA ASP A 7 -1.12 -6.63 33.18
C ASP A 7 -2.45 -6.95 33.89
N LEU A 8 -3.55 -6.86 33.15
CA LEU A 8 -4.89 -7.13 33.67
C LEU A 8 -5.20 -8.63 33.89
N GLY A 9 -4.26 -9.51 33.54
CA GLY A 9 -4.53 -10.97 33.62
C GLY A 9 -5.74 -11.35 32.76
N PHE A 10 -6.63 -12.20 33.29
CA PHE A 10 -7.89 -12.61 32.66
C PHE A 10 -9.12 -11.98 33.34
N LEU A 11 -8.98 -10.77 33.83
CA LEU A 11 -10.09 -10.06 34.48
C LEU A 11 -11.19 -9.74 33.47
N SER A 12 -12.44 -9.93 33.88
CA SER A 12 -13.61 -9.53 33.08
C SER A 12 -14.04 -8.09 33.37
N ASP A 13 -13.58 -7.52 34.47
CA ASP A 13 -13.88 -6.17 34.91
C ASP A 13 -12.75 -5.56 35.75
N ILE A 14 -12.70 -4.22 35.85
CA ILE A 14 -11.69 -3.46 36.58
C ILE A 14 -12.29 -2.29 37.31
N ASP A 15 -11.69 -1.92 38.44
CA ASP A 15 -11.95 -0.66 39.12
C ASP A 15 -11.04 0.44 38.58
N THR A 16 -11.62 1.39 37.86
CA THR A 16 -10.86 2.48 37.23
C THR A 16 -10.41 3.55 38.21
N ALA A 17 -10.98 3.58 39.41
CA ALA A 17 -10.58 4.52 40.45
C ALA A 17 -9.13 4.35 40.87
N LYS A 18 -8.57 3.15 40.70
CA LYS A 18 -7.15 2.86 40.96
C LYS A 18 -6.18 3.66 40.08
N PHE A 19 -6.63 4.19 38.95
CA PHE A 19 -5.86 4.90 37.97
C PHE A 19 -6.14 6.40 37.91
N GLU A 20 -7.00 6.89 38.84
CA GLU A 20 -7.25 8.32 38.95
C GLU A 20 -5.97 9.07 39.34
N GLY A 21 -5.66 10.11 38.57
CA GLY A 21 -4.47 10.92 38.76
C GLY A 21 -3.30 10.59 37.82
N PHE A 22 -3.34 9.47 37.11
CA PHE A 22 -2.32 9.13 36.10
C PHE A 22 -2.68 9.65 34.71
N ASN A 23 -1.67 10.00 33.92
CA ASN A 23 -1.83 10.41 32.52
C ASN A 23 -1.48 9.28 31.56
N GLU A 24 -1.81 9.48 30.27
CA GLU A 24 -1.64 8.48 29.20
C GLU A 24 -0.19 8.06 28.93
N ARG A 25 0.79 8.83 29.41
CA ARG A 25 2.23 8.56 29.24
C ARG A 25 2.84 7.80 30.42
N GLU A 26 2.12 7.69 31.50
CA GLU A 26 2.59 7.06 32.73
C GLU A 26 2.14 5.62 32.88
N ILE A 27 1.00 5.26 32.29
CA ILE A 27 0.43 3.92 32.37
C ILE A 27 -0.07 3.45 31.01
N GLU A 28 0.28 2.20 30.68
CA GLU A 28 -0.29 1.42 29.58
C GLU A 28 -0.90 0.12 30.11
N PHE A 29 -1.80 -0.52 29.36
CA PHE A 29 -2.52 -1.70 29.82
C PHE A 29 -2.32 -2.89 28.88
N LEU A 30 -2.14 -4.09 29.44
CA LEU A 30 -2.13 -5.37 28.73
C LEU A 30 -3.42 -6.13 29.05
N ILE A 31 -4.30 -6.25 28.07
CA ILE A 31 -5.56 -6.99 28.18
C ILE A 31 -5.32 -8.40 27.59
N ASN A 32 -5.50 -9.43 28.42
CA ASN A 32 -5.38 -10.81 27.97
C ASN A 32 -6.75 -11.26 27.41
N ALA A 33 -6.85 -11.37 26.10
CA ALA A 33 -8.08 -11.76 25.41
C ALA A 33 -8.27 -13.28 25.41
N ASN A 34 -9.46 -13.72 25.81
CA ASN A 34 -9.95 -15.09 25.65
C ASN A 34 -11.48 -15.10 25.50
N LYS A 35 -12.10 -16.27 25.45
CA LYS A 35 -13.57 -16.40 25.31
C LYS A 35 -14.36 -15.75 26.44
N ASP A 36 -13.79 -15.70 27.64
CA ASP A 36 -14.48 -15.31 28.86
C ASP A 36 -14.23 -13.85 29.24
N VAL A 37 -13.27 -13.19 28.57
CA VAL A 37 -12.90 -11.80 28.85
C VAL A 37 -13.63 -10.85 27.88
N ASN A 38 -14.41 -9.94 28.41
CA ASN A 38 -15.02 -8.88 27.64
C ASN A 38 -14.01 -7.74 27.36
N THR A 39 -13.08 -8.00 26.41
CA THR A 39 -12.00 -7.09 26.04
C THR A 39 -12.50 -5.72 25.61
N LEU A 40 -13.65 -5.67 24.93
CA LEU A 40 -14.26 -4.41 24.49
C LEU A 40 -14.74 -3.55 25.69
N ASN A 41 -15.33 -4.19 26.71
CA ASN A 41 -15.76 -3.49 27.90
C ASN A 41 -14.58 -2.92 28.70
N LEU A 42 -13.52 -3.72 28.86
CA LEU A 42 -12.29 -3.29 29.52
C LEU A 42 -11.67 -2.09 28.80
N ARG A 43 -11.53 -2.15 27.45
CA ARG A 43 -10.99 -1.05 26.67
C ARG A 43 -11.85 0.23 26.78
N LYS A 44 -13.17 0.10 26.77
CA LYS A 44 -14.07 1.25 26.96
C LYS A 44 -13.90 1.88 28.36
N LYS A 45 -13.74 1.08 29.40
CA LYS A 45 -13.49 1.56 30.78
C LYS A 45 -12.15 2.27 30.92
N LEU A 46 -11.10 1.76 30.24
CA LEU A 46 -9.77 2.36 30.26
C LEU A 46 -9.68 3.65 29.44
N GLY A 47 -10.64 3.89 28.54
CA GLY A 47 -10.83 5.17 27.84
C GLY A 47 -9.59 5.72 27.17
N LYS A 48 -8.97 6.74 27.77
CA LYS A 48 -7.80 7.47 27.23
C LYS A 48 -6.47 6.68 27.22
N PHE A 49 -6.36 5.63 28.02
CA PHE A 49 -5.12 4.89 28.17
C PHE A 49 -4.84 3.98 26.98
N LYS A 50 -3.58 3.84 26.63
CA LYS A 50 -3.14 2.92 25.58
C LYS A 50 -3.28 1.47 26.07
N CYS A 51 -3.91 0.65 25.26
CA CYS A 51 -4.18 -0.75 25.59
C CYS A 51 -3.59 -1.67 24.52
N TYR A 52 -2.94 -2.72 24.98
CA TYR A 52 -2.44 -3.81 24.14
C TYR A 52 -3.31 -5.04 24.36
N ILE A 53 -3.67 -5.73 23.28
CA ILE A 53 -4.46 -6.97 23.35
C ILE A 53 -3.52 -8.15 23.15
N PHE A 54 -3.38 -8.97 24.18
CA PHE A 54 -2.64 -10.22 24.15
C PHE A 54 -3.61 -11.40 24.05
N GLU A 55 -3.48 -12.22 23.03
CA GLU A 55 -4.33 -13.38 22.77
C GLU A 55 -3.61 -14.69 23.13
N PRO A 56 -3.48 -15.06 24.40
CA PRO A 56 -2.74 -16.27 24.82
C PRO A 56 -3.40 -17.57 24.34
N THR A 57 -4.68 -17.54 23.93
CA THR A 57 -5.37 -18.67 23.33
C THR A 57 -4.82 -19.06 21.95
N LEU A 58 -4.03 -18.19 21.33
CA LEU A 58 -3.30 -18.50 20.10
C LEU A 58 -2.04 -19.32 20.36
N TYR A 59 -1.57 -19.37 21.60
CA TYR A 59 -0.40 -20.11 22.05
C TYR A 59 -0.75 -21.07 23.18
N ILE A 60 -0.46 -22.36 22.99
CA ILE A 60 -0.69 -23.43 23.98
C ILE A 60 0.64 -23.73 24.67
N GLY A 61 1.14 -22.78 25.45
CA GLY A 61 2.34 -22.92 26.26
C GLY A 61 2.03 -23.00 27.75
N ASP A 62 3.02 -23.34 28.54
CA ASP A 62 2.88 -23.29 30.00
C ASP A 62 2.88 -21.80 30.49
N GLN A 63 2.50 -21.63 31.76
CA GLN A 63 2.42 -20.30 32.37
C GLN A 63 3.77 -19.56 32.42
N ASN A 64 4.88 -20.28 32.44
CA ASN A 64 6.21 -19.68 32.46
C ASN A 64 6.58 -19.12 31.07
N GLU A 65 6.20 -19.83 30.02
CA GLU A 65 6.37 -19.37 28.63
C GLU A 65 5.54 -18.13 28.35
N ILE A 66 4.28 -18.10 28.81
CA ILE A 66 3.42 -16.91 28.74
C ILE A 66 4.07 -15.72 29.46
N LYS A 67 4.65 -15.92 30.68
CA LYS A 67 5.36 -14.85 31.39
C LYS A 67 6.58 -14.33 30.63
N LYS A 68 7.33 -15.20 29.94
CA LYS A 68 8.48 -14.81 29.12
C LYS A 68 8.06 -13.98 27.92
N LEU A 69 6.99 -14.39 27.21
CA LEU A 69 6.40 -13.62 26.12
C LEU A 69 5.94 -12.24 26.60
N LYS A 70 5.28 -12.14 27.74
CA LYS A 70 4.88 -10.85 28.32
C LYS A 70 6.08 -9.95 28.63
N ARG A 71 7.19 -10.50 29.15
CA ARG A 71 8.44 -9.73 29.36
C ARG A 71 9.06 -9.27 28.04
N TYR A 72 8.98 -10.10 27.01
CA TYR A 72 9.42 -9.69 25.66
C TYR A 72 8.56 -8.56 25.13
N PHE A 73 7.24 -8.66 25.30
CA PHE A 73 6.30 -7.61 24.91
C PHE A 73 6.58 -6.29 25.60
N LEU A 74 6.85 -6.31 26.90
CA LEU A 74 7.20 -5.11 27.67
C LEU A 74 8.30 -4.27 26.99
N LYS A 75 9.37 -4.93 26.52
CA LYS A 75 10.49 -4.23 25.84
C LYS A 75 10.10 -3.60 24.49
N ASN A 76 8.93 -3.95 23.93
CA ASN A 76 8.40 -3.35 22.68
C ASN A 76 7.36 -2.25 22.94
N THR A 77 7.00 -2.00 24.20
CA THR A 77 6.11 -0.90 24.61
C THR A 77 6.95 0.31 25.05
N ASN A 78 6.30 1.41 25.38
CA ASN A 78 6.95 2.56 26.01
C ASN A 78 7.11 2.39 27.53
N SER A 79 6.65 1.25 28.06
CA SER A 79 6.67 0.98 29.48
C SER A 79 8.02 0.43 29.94
N ASP A 80 8.47 0.86 31.11
CA ASP A 80 9.72 0.39 31.74
C ASP A 80 9.50 -0.83 32.63
N PHE A 81 8.26 -1.03 33.10
CA PHE A 81 7.91 -2.09 34.06
C PHE A 81 6.59 -2.76 33.70
N ILE A 82 6.45 -4.04 33.97
CA ILE A 82 5.20 -4.79 33.92
C ILE A 82 4.77 -5.17 35.33
N VAL A 83 3.55 -4.84 35.70
CA VAL A 83 2.98 -5.11 37.02
C VAL A 83 1.60 -5.73 36.88
N SER A 84 1.27 -6.74 37.66
CA SER A 84 -0.10 -7.26 37.68
C SER A 84 -1.08 -6.25 38.26
N TYR A 85 -2.34 -6.32 37.84
CA TYR A 85 -3.40 -5.43 38.33
C TYR A 85 -3.51 -5.44 39.85
N ASP A 86 -3.37 -6.63 40.48
CA ASP A 86 -3.50 -6.78 41.93
C ASP A 86 -2.31 -6.21 42.71
N GLU A 87 -1.14 -6.17 42.07
CA GLU A 87 0.11 -5.66 42.67
C GLU A 87 0.36 -4.18 42.40
N PHE A 88 -0.41 -3.56 41.48
CA PHE A 88 -0.16 -2.20 41.02
C PHE A 88 -0.15 -1.15 42.18
N GLU A 89 -1.09 -1.24 43.12
CA GLU A 89 -1.15 -0.31 44.25
C GLU A 89 0.08 -0.36 45.16
N LYS A 90 0.77 -1.51 45.21
CA LYS A 90 1.96 -1.71 46.04
C LYS A 90 3.26 -1.46 45.27
N PHE A 91 3.16 -1.26 43.99
CA PHE A 91 4.33 -1.12 43.12
C PHE A 91 4.98 0.24 43.30
N LYS A 92 6.30 0.22 43.60
CA LYS A 92 7.16 1.42 43.60
C LYS A 92 8.15 1.27 42.47
N ILE A 93 8.28 2.31 41.62
CA ILE A 93 9.29 2.34 40.57
C ILE A 93 10.67 2.20 41.21
N PRO A 94 11.46 1.16 40.89
CA PRO A 94 12.81 1.01 41.38
C PRO A 94 13.66 2.22 40.96
N GLU A 95 14.49 2.74 41.87
CA GLU A 95 15.53 3.69 41.48
C GLU A 95 16.51 2.99 40.55
N SER A 96 16.73 3.55 39.35
CA SER A 96 17.66 2.98 38.39
C SER A 96 19.08 3.03 38.94
N GLU A 97 19.68 1.88 39.23
CA GLU A 97 21.12 1.81 39.35
C GLU A 97 21.75 2.08 37.97
N PRO A 98 22.78 2.95 37.88
CA PRO A 98 23.46 3.13 36.60
C PRO A 98 24.12 1.80 36.21
N GLU A 99 23.78 1.29 35.01
CA GLU A 99 24.45 0.12 34.45
C GLU A 99 25.96 0.30 34.49
N LYS A 100 26.67 -0.61 35.13
CA LYS A 100 28.12 -0.67 35.09
C LYS A 100 28.56 -0.88 33.64
N ILE A 101 29.14 0.15 33.03
CA ILE A 101 29.77 0.04 31.70
C ILE A 101 30.88 -1.00 31.85
N SER A 102 30.75 -2.12 31.13
CA SER A 102 31.81 -3.12 31.02
C SER A 102 32.98 -2.52 30.26
N ASP A 103 34.20 -2.64 30.79
CA ASP A 103 35.45 -2.19 30.14
C ASP A 103 35.76 -2.97 28.83
N LYS A 104 34.99 -4.05 28.53
CA LYS A 104 35.18 -4.86 27.34
C LYS A 104 34.31 -4.34 26.20
N LYS A 105 34.94 -4.09 25.03
CA LYS A 105 34.22 -3.75 23.79
C LYS A 105 33.27 -4.87 23.38
N PRO A 106 31.99 -4.57 22.98
CA PRO A 106 31.08 -5.57 22.45
C PRO A 106 31.57 -6.18 21.14
N ASN A 107 31.27 -7.47 20.92
CA ASN A 107 31.57 -8.14 19.65
C ASN A 107 30.56 -7.71 18.58
N LEU A 108 31.07 -7.15 17.48
CA LEU A 108 30.27 -6.67 16.35
C LEU A 108 30.44 -7.59 15.14
N ALA A 109 29.34 -8.13 14.61
CA ALA A 109 29.30 -8.71 13.27
C ALA A 109 29.03 -7.61 12.24
N PHE A 110 29.98 -7.34 11.38
CA PHE A 110 29.91 -6.30 10.35
C PHE A 110 29.77 -6.93 8.96
N PHE A 111 28.60 -6.86 8.36
CA PHE A 111 28.33 -7.41 7.03
C PHE A 111 28.52 -6.32 5.96
N SER A 112 29.46 -6.52 5.03
CA SER A 112 29.72 -5.58 3.93
C SER A 112 30.54 -6.19 2.83
N PRO A 113 30.36 -5.81 1.55
CA PRO A 113 31.42 -5.98 0.56
C PRO A 113 32.67 -5.17 0.97
N LEU A 114 33.85 -5.68 0.65
CA LEU A 114 35.12 -5.01 0.88
C LEU A 114 35.91 -4.88 -0.45
N PRO A 115 36.92 -4.00 -0.56
CA PRO A 115 37.86 -4.00 -1.69
C PRO A 115 38.51 -5.41 -1.83
N ASN A 116 38.57 -6.05 -2.99
CA ASN A 116 38.48 -5.63 -4.39
C ASN A 116 37.07 -5.64 -5.03
N GLU A 117 35.97 -5.74 -4.26
CA GLU A 117 34.66 -5.61 -4.86
C GLU A 117 34.43 -4.19 -5.39
N LYS A 118 34.00 -4.07 -6.66
CA LYS A 118 33.87 -2.79 -7.36
C LYS A 118 32.54 -2.06 -7.01
N THR A 119 32.39 -1.70 -5.74
CA THR A 119 31.25 -0.94 -5.23
C THR A 119 31.72 0.20 -4.33
N GLY A 120 31.01 1.33 -4.36
CA GLY A 120 31.29 2.46 -3.45
C GLY A 120 31.16 2.11 -1.97
N VAL A 121 30.33 1.12 -1.65
CA VAL A 121 30.12 0.63 -0.27
C VAL A 121 31.37 -0.06 0.26
N SER A 122 32.13 -0.77 -0.59
CA SER A 122 33.34 -1.47 -0.17
C SER A 122 34.40 -0.52 0.35
N LEU A 123 34.64 0.60 -0.34
CA LEU A 123 35.59 1.63 0.08
C LEU A 123 35.09 2.38 1.33
N TYR A 124 33.82 2.74 1.34
CA TYR A 124 33.18 3.35 2.50
C TYR A 124 33.35 2.49 3.76
N SER A 125 33.08 1.19 3.64
CA SER A 125 33.16 0.29 4.79
C SER A 125 34.58 0.12 5.32
N LYS A 126 35.57 0.10 4.42
CA LYS A 126 37.00 0.14 4.82
C LYS A 126 37.29 1.38 5.67
N GLU A 127 36.85 2.57 5.26
CA GLU A 127 37.09 3.81 5.99
C GLU A 127 36.34 3.85 7.32
N LEU A 128 35.15 3.27 7.40
CA LEU A 128 34.35 3.21 8.63
C LEU A 128 34.92 2.23 9.66
N LEU A 129 35.42 1.08 9.20
CA LEU A 129 36.00 0.05 10.07
C LEU A 129 37.18 0.58 10.91
N ASP A 130 38.03 1.43 10.30
CA ASP A 130 39.16 2.03 10.99
C ASP A 130 38.74 2.80 12.24
N GLU A 131 37.61 3.46 12.23
CA GLU A 131 37.10 4.27 13.34
C GLU A 131 36.18 3.50 14.29
N LEU A 132 35.35 2.55 13.76
CA LEU A 132 34.48 1.74 14.60
C LEU A 132 35.27 0.77 15.51
N GLY A 133 36.45 0.37 15.11
CA GLY A 133 37.36 -0.42 15.96
C GLY A 133 37.72 0.23 17.29
N ALA A 134 37.50 1.55 17.44
CA ALA A 134 37.61 2.20 18.74
C ALA A 134 36.51 1.75 19.74
N TYR A 135 35.36 1.32 19.27
CA TYR A 135 34.17 1.04 20.06
C TYR A 135 33.83 -0.46 20.13
N TYR A 136 34.23 -1.28 19.15
CA TYR A 136 33.84 -2.69 19.01
C TYR A 136 35.02 -3.61 18.72
N GLU A 137 34.88 -4.88 19.12
CA GLU A 137 35.67 -6.01 18.59
C GLU A 137 34.96 -6.50 17.30
N ILE A 138 35.55 -6.25 16.14
CA ILE A 138 34.87 -6.38 14.86
C ILE A 138 35.31 -7.69 14.15
N THR A 139 34.34 -8.53 13.75
CA THR A 139 34.50 -9.55 12.71
C THR A 139 33.72 -9.12 11.47
N VAL A 140 34.39 -9.04 10.33
CA VAL A 140 33.79 -8.64 9.06
C VAL A 140 33.33 -9.88 8.30
N PHE A 141 32.06 -9.86 7.82
CA PHE A 141 31.45 -10.92 7.05
C PHE A 141 31.22 -10.48 5.61
N VAL A 142 31.82 -11.21 4.66
CA VAL A 142 31.75 -10.95 3.22
C VAL A 142 31.13 -12.17 2.51
N GLU A 143 30.68 -11.99 1.27
CA GLU A 143 30.18 -13.09 0.46
C GLU A 143 31.29 -14.10 0.12
N ASN A 144 32.44 -13.57 -0.36
CA ASN A 144 33.60 -14.39 -0.74
C ASN A 144 34.88 -13.76 -0.18
N ALA A 145 35.43 -14.38 0.86
CA ALA A 145 36.66 -13.91 1.50
C ALA A 145 37.91 -14.02 0.59
N ALA A 146 37.88 -14.86 -0.45
CA ALA A 146 39.02 -14.97 -1.38
C ALA A 146 39.22 -13.66 -2.19
N ASN A 147 38.16 -12.95 -2.51
CA ASN A 147 38.18 -11.71 -3.32
C ASN A 147 38.66 -10.46 -2.54
N VAL A 148 38.75 -10.53 -1.23
CA VAL A 148 39.11 -9.36 -0.41
C VAL A 148 40.62 -9.10 -0.50
N ASP A 149 40.97 -7.82 -0.50
CA ASP A 149 42.36 -7.33 -0.47
C ASP A 149 43.20 -8.02 0.63
N ALA A 150 44.39 -8.44 0.29
CA ALA A 150 45.29 -9.16 1.17
C ALA A 150 45.74 -8.32 2.38
N GLU A 151 45.91 -7.01 2.23
CA GLU A 151 46.27 -6.12 3.33
C GLU A 151 45.17 -6.04 4.38
N LEU A 152 43.89 -6.00 3.94
CA LEU A 152 42.75 -5.95 4.86
C LEU A 152 42.61 -7.22 5.69
N LYS A 153 42.96 -8.38 5.13
CA LYS A 153 42.96 -9.65 5.86
C LYS A 153 44.02 -9.74 6.96
N GLN A 154 45.05 -8.90 6.91
CA GLN A 154 46.05 -8.80 7.99
C GLN A 154 45.58 -7.88 9.12
N ILE A 155 44.69 -6.95 8.82
CA ILE A 155 44.22 -5.94 9.78
C ILE A 155 42.93 -6.38 10.49
N TYR A 156 42.00 -7.02 9.77
CA TYR A 156 40.68 -7.36 10.28
C TYR A 156 40.42 -8.87 10.28
N ASP A 157 39.63 -9.36 11.25
CA ASP A 157 39.08 -10.73 11.25
C ASP A 157 37.99 -10.82 10.19
N ILE A 158 38.34 -11.32 8.97
CA ILE A 158 37.43 -11.40 7.82
C ILE A 158 37.04 -12.83 7.56
N LYS A 159 35.73 -13.10 7.49
CA LYS A 159 35.14 -14.41 7.26
C LYS A 159 34.05 -14.37 6.18
N GLU A 160 33.79 -15.52 5.59
CA GLU A 160 32.62 -15.68 4.74
C GLU A 160 31.33 -15.65 5.59
N ALA A 161 30.25 -15.08 5.03
CA ALA A 161 28.97 -14.90 5.72
C ALA A 161 28.37 -16.20 6.27
N LYS A 162 28.63 -17.35 5.61
CA LYS A 162 28.20 -18.67 6.12
C LYS A 162 28.82 -19.03 7.48
N ALA A 163 30.03 -18.56 7.79
CA ALA A 163 30.67 -18.82 9.08
C ALA A 163 29.97 -18.11 10.26
N PHE A 164 29.24 -17.03 9.98
CA PHE A 164 28.39 -16.39 10.98
C PHE A 164 27.27 -17.34 11.46
N LEU A 165 26.67 -18.11 10.53
CA LEU A 165 25.56 -19.03 10.83
C LEU A 165 25.95 -20.18 11.76
N GLU A 166 27.26 -20.50 11.88
CA GLU A 166 27.76 -21.53 12.76
C GLU A 166 27.70 -21.11 14.25
N ASN A 167 27.91 -19.81 14.51
CA ASN A 167 27.85 -19.28 15.88
C ASN A 167 27.41 -17.81 15.94
N PRO A 168 26.15 -17.52 15.59
CA PRO A 168 25.63 -16.14 15.55
C PRO A 168 25.54 -15.51 16.95
N HIS A 169 25.39 -16.33 18.00
CA HIS A 169 25.27 -15.84 19.39
C HIS A 169 26.57 -15.26 19.97
N LYS A 170 27.70 -15.45 19.30
CA LYS A 170 28.96 -14.83 19.67
C LYS A 170 28.90 -13.29 19.56
N PHE A 171 28.04 -12.77 18.70
CA PHE A 171 27.98 -11.34 18.37
C PHE A 171 26.85 -10.66 19.13
N GLU A 172 27.22 -9.65 19.92
CA GLU A 172 26.31 -8.82 20.71
C GLU A 172 25.62 -7.77 19.82
N ARG A 173 26.30 -7.34 18.76
CA ARG A 173 25.81 -6.34 17.79
C ARG A 173 25.97 -6.87 16.37
N ILE A 174 25.03 -6.51 15.50
CA ILE A 174 25.06 -6.86 14.08
C ILE A 174 24.74 -5.62 13.28
N ILE A 175 25.53 -5.34 12.24
CA ILE A 175 25.30 -4.26 11.29
C ILE A 175 25.40 -4.79 9.86
N TYR A 176 24.52 -4.28 8.98
CA TYR A 176 24.43 -4.66 7.57
C TYR A 176 24.61 -3.42 6.70
N GLN A 177 25.65 -3.38 5.87
CA GLN A 177 25.90 -2.32 4.91
C GLN A 177 25.17 -2.66 3.61
N MET A 178 23.93 -2.17 3.44
CA MET A 178 23.04 -2.56 2.38
C MET A 178 23.06 -1.56 1.22
N GLY A 179 23.21 -2.07 -0.01
CA GLY A 179 23.15 -1.28 -1.25
C GLY A 179 22.33 -1.98 -2.32
N GLY A 180 22.04 -1.29 -3.43
CA GLY A 180 21.16 -1.75 -4.51
C GLY A 180 21.80 -2.70 -5.53
N SER A 181 23.03 -3.20 -5.32
CA SER A 181 23.74 -4.08 -6.25
C SER A 181 23.82 -5.53 -5.76
N HIS A 182 24.09 -6.46 -6.66
CA HIS A 182 24.19 -7.89 -6.37
C HIS A 182 25.22 -8.24 -5.27
N TYR A 183 26.21 -7.42 -5.01
CA TYR A 183 27.18 -7.61 -3.93
C TYR A 183 26.58 -7.63 -2.53
N HIS A 184 25.28 -7.28 -2.39
CA HIS A 184 24.56 -7.21 -1.11
C HIS A 184 23.52 -8.34 -0.94
N LEU A 185 23.31 -9.19 -1.95
CA LEU A 185 22.26 -10.23 -1.95
C LEU A 185 22.38 -11.19 -0.78
N TYR A 186 23.58 -11.61 -0.44
CA TYR A 186 23.82 -12.58 0.64
C TYR A 186 23.34 -12.07 2.02
N MET A 187 23.31 -10.76 2.21
CA MET A 187 22.85 -10.14 3.47
C MET A 187 21.34 -10.19 3.63
N TYR A 188 20.59 -10.19 2.53
CA TYR A 188 19.14 -10.13 2.53
C TYR A 188 18.51 -11.26 3.33
N GLU A 189 18.92 -12.52 3.09
CA GLU A 189 18.41 -13.68 3.78
C GLU A 189 18.95 -13.83 5.22
N ILE A 190 20.13 -13.31 5.48
CA ILE A 190 20.73 -13.33 6.84
C ILE A 190 19.98 -12.34 7.73
N LEU A 191 19.73 -11.13 7.23
CA LEU A 191 19.00 -10.08 7.98
C LEU A 191 17.60 -10.55 8.38
N LYS A 192 16.88 -11.25 7.51
CA LYS A 192 15.55 -11.80 7.81
C LYS A 192 15.57 -12.82 8.97
N LYS A 193 16.71 -13.45 9.24
CA LYS A 193 16.89 -14.45 10.31
C LYS A 193 17.55 -13.88 11.56
N PHE A 194 18.41 -12.88 11.38
CA PHE A 194 19.22 -12.30 12.44
C PHE A 194 19.13 -10.78 12.39
N GLU A 195 18.21 -10.25 13.18
CA GLU A 195 17.95 -8.83 13.26
C GLU A 195 19.19 -8.02 13.67
N GLY A 196 19.41 -6.87 13.04
CA GLY A 196 20.53 -5.98 13.31
C GLY A 196 20.23 -4.54 12.84
N VAL A 197 21.20 -3.65 12.93
CA VAL A 197 21.09 -2.31 12.37
C VAL A 197 21.41 -2.37 10.88
N VAL A 198 20.54 -1.82 10.03
CA VAL A 198 20.73 -1.75 8.59
C VAL A 198 21.16 -0.34 8.18
N VAL A 199 22.22 -0.26 7.39
CA VAL A 199 22.70 0.98 6.77
C VAL A 199 22.32 0.94 5.29
N PHE A 200 21.41 1.81 4.87
CA PHE A 200 21.03 1.93 3.48
C PHE A 200 21.91 2.95 2.74
N HIS A 201 22.76 2.46 1.84
CA HIS A 201 23.49 3.30 0.89
C HIS A 201 22.62 3.69 -0.31
N ASP A 202 21.78 2.75 -0.76
CA ASP A 202 20.63 2.97 -1.65
C ASP A 202 19.36 2.64 -0.86
N PHE A 203 18.36 3.50 -0.88
CA PHE A 203 17.12 3.25 -0.14
C PHE A 203 16.13 2.38 -0.92
N TYR A 204 16.23 2.37 -2.25
CA TYR A 204 15.39 1.56 -3.12
C TYR A 204 16.04 0.19 -3.35
N MET A 205 15.36 -0.86 -2.87
CA MET A 205 15.82 -2.24 -2.97
C MET A 205 15.15 -3.03 -4.11
N SER A 206 14.15 -2.47 -4.75
CA SER A 206 13.35 -3.11 -5.80
C SER A 206 14.19 -3.71 -6.94
N GLN A 207 15.24 -3.01 -7.39
CA GLN A 207 16.15 -3.52 -8.42
C GLN A 207 16.97 -4.72 -7.92
N LEU A 208 17.45 -4.67 -6.68
CA LEU A 208 18.21 -5.77 -6.06
C LEU A 208 17.34 -7.03 -5.96
N ILE A 209 16.12 -6.88 -5.44
CA ILE A 209 15.17 -7.98 -5.24
C ILE A 209 14.76 -8.59 -6.57
N TYR A 210 14.48 -7.78 -7.57
CA TYR A 210 14.18 -8.29 -8.92
C TYR A 210 15.34 -9.08 -9.54
N THR A 211 16.57 -8.62 -9.34
CA THR A 211 17.76 -9.31 -9.86
C THR A 211 17.97 -10.67 -9.18
N GLN A 212 17.68 -10.75 -7.86
CA GLN A 212 17.72 -12.02 -7.12
C GLN A 212 16.68 -13.01 -7.63
N ASP A 213 15.51 -12.53 -8.01
CA ASP A 213 14.35 -13.31 -8.40
C ASP A 213 14.27 -13.58 -9.92
N ALA A 214 15.37 -13.43 -10.64
CA ALA A 214 15.43 -13.53 -12.10
C ALA A 214 14.87 -14.84 -12.69
N TYR A 215 14.67 -15.88 -11.86
CA TYR A 215 14.13 -17.17 -12.27
C TYR A 215 12.69 -17.44 -11.81
N TYR A 216 12.19 -16.79 -10.74
CA TYR A 216 10.92 -17.14 -10.14
C TYR A 216 9.94 -15.98 -9.98
N HIS A 217 10.36 -14.74 -10.07
CA HIS A 217 9.61 -13.48 -9.92
C HIS A 217 8.68 -13.36 -8.69
N SER A 218 8.51 -14.45 -7.94
CA SER A 218 7.58 -14.54 -6.82
C SER A 218 8.01 -13.65 -5.65
N ILE A 219 9.30 -13.63 -5.34
CA ILE A 219 9.85 -12.83 -4.22
C ILE A 219 9.66 -11.34 -4.53
N PHE A 220 9.87 -10.92 -5.78
CA PHE A 220 9.67 -9.53 -6.19
C PHE A 220 8.22 -9.09 -6.03
N TYR A 221 7.26 -9.91 -6.44
CA TYR A 221 5.84 -9.62 -6.25
C TYR A 221 5.47 -9.56 -4.77
N ASP A 222 5.97 -10.50 -3.95
CA ASP A 222 5.71 -10.52 -2.50
C ASP A 222 6.26 -9.26 -1.81
N GLU A 223 7.49 -8.86 -2.12
CA GLU A 223 8.08 -7.66 -1.53
C GLU A 223 7.42 -6.37 -2.03
N LEU A 224 7.02 -6.32 -3.30
CA LEU A 224 6.30 -5.19 -3.87
C LEU A 224 4.92 -5.03 -3.21
N TYR A 225 4.19 -6.15 -3.06
CA TYR A 225 2.93 -6.19 -2.33
C TYR A 225 3.11 -5.84 -0.84
N TYR A 226 4.08 -6.45 -0.17
CA TYR A 226 4.32 -6.24 1.25
C TYR A 226 4.65 -4.79 1.57
N SER A 227 5.45 -4.15 0.72
CA SER A 227 5.88 -2.76 0.90
C SER A 227 4.81 -1.74 0.49
N HIS A 228 4.06 -2.01 -0.58
CA HIS A 228 3.24 -0.98 -1.25
C HIS A 228 1.81 -1.43 -1.57
N GLY A 229 1.45 -2.68 -1.27
CA GLY A 229 0.11 -3.22 -1.54
C GLY A 229 -0.16 -3.45 -3.03
N TYR A 230 -1.45 -3.61 -3.35
CA TYR A 230 -1.89 -3.92 -4.71
C TYR A 230 -1.71 -2.77 -5.71
N GLU A 231 -1.59 -1.53 -5.24
CA GLU A 231 -1.30 -0.37 -6.10
C GLU A 231 0.01 -0.57 -6.88
N ALA A 232 1.05 -1.04 -6.20
CA ALA A 232 2.34 -1.26 -6.84
C ALA A 232 2.32 -2.43 -7.82
N LEU A 233 1.57 -3.51 -7.53
CA LEU A 233 1.39 -4.63 -8.45
C LEU A 233 0.60 -4.22 -9.70
N SER A 234 -0.44 -3.39 -9.56
CA SER A 234 -1.17 -2.82 -10.69
C SER A 234 -0.27 -1.93 -11.54
N PHE A 235 0.50 -1.06 -10.89
CA PHE A 235 1.44 -0.19 -11.57
C PHE A 235 2.51 -0.97 -12.36
N PHE A 236 3.05 -2.03 -11.77
CA PHE A 236 4.00 -2.91 -12.43
C PHE A 236 3.40 -3.56 -13.69
N LYS A 237 2.18 -4.08 -13.59
CA LYS A 237 1.47 -4.68 -14.73
C LYS A 237 1.28 -3.69 -15.89
N GLU A 238 0.99 -2.43 -15.59
CA GLU A 238 0.70 -1.39 -16.59
C GLU A 238 1.97 -0.76 -17.18
N ASN A 239 3.02 -0.61 -16.38
CA ASN A 239 4.17 0.23 -16.69
C ASN A 239 5.49 -0.54 -16.84
N GLY A 240 5.53 -1.81 -16.43
CA GLY A 240 6.72 -2.66 -16.48
C GLY A 240 7.77 -2.32 -15.40
N LEU A 241 8.87 -3.08 -15.46
CA LEU A 241 9.91 -3.07 -14.42
C LEU A 241 10.61 -1.70 -14.27
N GLU A 242 11.08 -1.13 -15.39
CA GLU A 242 11.93 0.08 -15.33
C GLU A 242 11.27 1.24 -14.56
N LYS A 243 9.98 1.49 -14.81
CA LYS A 243 9.25 2.53 -14.11
C LYS A 243 8.92 2.15 -12.67
N THR A 244 8.69 0.86 -12.42
CA THR A 244 8.33 0.37 -11.07
C THR A 244 9.50 0.50 -10.10
N VAL A 245 10.71 0.11 -10.50
CA VAL A 245 11.89 0.20 -9.63
C VAL A 245 12.34 1.64 -9.35
N LEU A 246 11.92 2.59 -10.18
CA LEU A 246 12.14 4.02 -9.94
C LEU A 246 11.08 4.65 -9.01
N LYS A 247 9.88 4.06 -8.96
CA LYS A 247 8.77 4.60 -8.16
C LYS A 247 8.67 3.96 -6.77
N TYR A 248 8.90 2.65 -6.67
CA TYR A 248 8.62 1.86 -5.45
C TYR A 248 9.90 1.31 -4.83
N PRO A 249 10.24 1.70 -3.58
CA PRO A 249 11.43 1.23 -2.87
C PRO A 249 11.48 -0.29 -2.63
N ALA A 250 10.37 -0.96 -2.35
CA ALA A 250 10.27 -2.37 -1.98
C ALA A 250 11.27 -2.79 -0.88
N ASN A 251 11.35 -2.03 0.20
CA ASN A 251 12.33 -2.22 1.28
C ASN A 251 11.72 -2.47 2.66
N LYS A 252 10.36 -2.53 2.74
CA LYS A 252 9.66 -2.65 4.02
C LYS A 252 10.05 -3.92 4.77
N ALA A 253 10.21 -5.06 4.08
CA ALA A 253 10.58 -6.31 4.74
C ALA A 253 11.95 -6.23 5.40
N LEU A 254 12.93 -5.55 4.78
CA LEU A 254 14.25 -5.35 5.36
C LEU A 254 14.20 -4.40 6.57
N ILE A 255 13.37 -3.36 6.50
CA ILE A 255 13.17 -2.43 7.60
C ILE A 255 12.50 -3.14 8.78
N ASP A 256 11.43 -3.89 8.55
CA ASP A 256 10.72 -4.64 9.59
C ASP A 256 11.58 -5.75 10.22
N ALA A 257 12.51 -6.32 9.45
CA ALA A 257 13.50 -7.29 9.96
C ALA A 257 14.67 -6.63 10.70
N SER A 258 14.83 -5.30 10.62
CA SER A 258 15.90 -4.57 11.28
C SER A 258 15.52 -4.14 12.71
N LEU A 259 16.52 -3.91 13.55
CA LEU A 259 16.36 -3.24 14.84
C LEU A 259 16.33 -1.72 14.68
N GLY A 260 17.09 -1.19 13.73
CA GLY A 260 17.18 0.21 13.41
C GLY A 260 17.77 0.44 12.02
N VAL A 261 17.53 1.63 11.48
CA VAL A 261 17.93 2.04 10.15
C VAL A 261 18.84 3.24 10.19
N ILE A 262 19.95 3.17 9.47
CA ILE A 262 20.84 4.31 9.22
C ILE A 262 20.79 4.62 7.72
N ALA A 263 20.74 5.90 7.38
CA ALA A 263 20.97 6.41 6.04
C ALA A 263 21.87 7.65 6.07
N HIS A 264 22.34 8.10 4.89
CA HIS A 264 23.39 9.12 4.80
C HIS A 264 22.87 10.52 4.47
N SER A 265 21.55 10.69 4.30
CA SER A 265 20.91 11.98 4.04
C SER A 265 19.46 11.97 4.52
N ASN A 266 18.81 13.14 4.51
CA ASN A 266 17.42 13.26 4.93
C ASN A 266 16.42 12.73 3.88
N GLU A 267 16.83 12.50 2.62
CA GLU A 267 15.91 11.99 1.59
C GLU A 267 15.34 10.60 1.91
N PRO A 268 16.15 9.59 2.26
CA PRO A 268 15.63 8.32 2.74
C PRO A 268 14.71 8.46 3.94
N GLN A 269 15.01 9.38 4.87
CA GLN A 269 14.17 9.61 6.03
C GLN A 269 12.81 10.18 5.64
N ARG A 270 12.73 11.12 4.70
CA ARG A 270 11.45 11.63 4.20
C ARG A 270 10.60 10.51 3.57
N ILE A 271 11.21 9.69 2.73
CA ILE A 271 10.53 8.54 2.11
C ILE A 271 10.06 7.55 3.19
N PHE A 272 10.90 7.28 4.17
CA PHE A 272 10.58 6.43 5.31
C PHE A 272 9.41 7.00 6.14
N ASP A 273 9.46 8.29 6.49
CA ASP A 273 8.42 8.96 7.27
C ASP A 273 7.07 8.99 6.53
N GLU A 274 7.07 9.15 5.21
CA GLU A 274 5.87 9.03 4.36
C GLU A 274 5.30 7.60 4.39
N LEU A 275 6.15 6.58 4.33
CA LEU A 275 5.74 5.18 4.40
C LEU A 275 5.21 4.78 5.79
N CYS A 276 5.74 5.41 6.86
CA CYS A 276 5.39 5.11 8.25
C CYS A 276 4.23 5.94 8.79
N GLY A 277 3.81 6.98 8.08
CA GLY A 277 2.84 7.95 8.58
C GLY A 277 3.39 8.88 9.67
N GLY A 278 4.72 9.05 9.77
CA GLY A 278 5.37 9.98 10.69
C GLY A 278 6.75 9.57 11.19
N LYS A 279 7.37 10.43 12.00
CA LYS A 279 8.72 10.21 12.53
C LYS A 279 8.78 8.99 13.45
N ASN A 280 9.84 8.20 13.30
CA ASN A 280 10.11 7.04 14.12
C ASN A 280 11.54 7.09 14.67
N ASP A 281 11.74 6.62 15.92
CA ASP A 281 13.01 6.64 16.63
C ASP A 281 14.00 5.54 16.21
N ILE A 282 13.57 4.64 15.31
CA ILE A 282 14.45 3.61 14.74
C ILE A 282 15.27 4.09 13.55
N PHE A 283 15.08 5.32 13.08
CA PHE A 283 15.81 5.89 11.95
C PHE A 283 16.81 6.96 12.40
N GLU A 284 18.04 6.89 11.90
CA GLU A 284 19.08 7.89 12.14
C GLU A 284 19.77 8.31 10.84
N VAL A 285 19.99 9.60 10.70
CA VAL A 285 20.80 10.14 9.59
C VAL A 285 22.23 10.33 10.06
N VAL A 286 23.12 9.49 9.55
CA VAL A 286 24.56 9.61 9.74
C VAL A 286 25.22 10.07 8.44
N PRO A 287 25.83 11.26 8.38
CA PRO A 287 26.45 11.75 7.14
C PRO A 287 27.44 10.74 6.54
N LEU A 288 27.49 10.69 5.21
CA LEU A 288 28.42 9.82 4.49
C LEU A 288 29.85 10.30 4.76
N LEU A 289 30.66 9.48 5.44
CA LEU A 289 32.01 9.88 5.85
C LEU A 289 32.97 10.04 4.66
N ARG A 290 33.97 10.88 4.82
CA ARG A 290 35.09 11.09 3.89
C ARG A 290 36.40 11.32 4.65
N LYS A 291 37.41 10.53 4.33
CA LYS A 291 38.77 10.80 4.76
C LYS A 291 39.30 12.08 4.08
N PRO A 292 40.09 12.93 4.77
CA PRO A 292 40.69 14.13 4.17
C PRO A 292 41.47 13.83 2.89
N ALA A 293 41.21 14.62 1.86
CA ALA A 293 41.85 14.43 0.55
C ALA A 293 43.32 14.93 0.59
N GLN A 294 44.14 14.27 -0.24
CA GLN A 294 45.49 14.80 -0.52
C GLN A 294 45.39 15.81 -1.67
N ILE A 295 45.67 17.06 -1.36
CA ILE A 295 45.67 18.15 -2.34
C ILE A 295 47.02 18.20 -3.08
N LEU A 296 46.96 18.10 -4.39
CA LEU A 296 48.10 18.21 -5.30
C LEU A 296 48.08 19.59 -6.01
N PRO A 297 49.25 20.08 -6.48
CA PRO A 297 49.32 21.33 -7.22
C PRO A 297 48.50 21.26 -8.52
N LYS A 298 47.47 22.14 -8.67
CA LYS A 298 46.51 22.13 -9.77
C LYS A 298 47.16 22.11 -11.15
N ASN A 299 48.13 22.98 -11.40
CA ASN A 299 48.80 23.07 -12.68
C ASN A 299 49.61 21.81 -13.03
N GLU A 300 50.17 21.13 -12.03
CA GLU A 300 50.86 19.87 -12.22
C GLU A 300 49.87 18.78 -12.67
N CYS A 301 48.70 18.69 -12.01
CA CYS A 301 47.67 17.77 -12.41
C CYS A 301 47.09 18.08 -13.81
N LYS A 302 46.89 19.38 -14.13
CA LYS A 302 46.49 19.77 -15.51
C LYS A 302 47.50 19.32 -16.53
N ASN A 303 48.80 19.48 -16.28
CA ASN A 303 49.86 19.04 -17.18
C ASN A 303 49.90 17.52 -17.37
N ARG A 304 49.82 16.73 -16.30
CA ARG A 304 49.78 15.25 -16.35
C ARG A 304 48.57 14.74 -17.14
N LEU A 305 47.45 15.42 -17.06
CA LEU A 305 46.20 15.08 -17.74
C LEU A 305 46.08 15.66 -19.14
N ASN A 306 47.10 16.35 -19.65
CA ASN A 306 47.09 17.08 -20.91
C ASN A 306 45.90 18.04 -21.03
N LEU A 307 45.69 18.84 -20.00
CA LEU A 307 44.63 19.87 -19.93
C LEU A 307 45.28 21.26 -20.06
N PRO A 308 44.64 22.23 -20.67
CA PRO A 308 45.21 23.59 -20.86
C PRO A 308 45.32 24.29 -19.51
N ALA A 309 46.53 24.81 -19.22
CA ALA A 309 46.81 25.50 -17.95
C ALA A 309 46.13 26.86 -17.86
N ASP A 310 45.91 27.52 -18.99
CA ASP A 310 45.34 28.86 -19.14
C ASP A 310 43.80 28.91 -19.17
N LYS A 311 43.15 27.75 -19.19
CA LYS A 311 41.67 27.69 -19.22
C LYS A 311 41.08 27.12 -17.94
N LEU A 312 39.84 27.51 -17.67
CA LEU A 312 39.05 26.88 -16.62
C LEU A 312 38.68 25.47 -17.03
N VAL A 313 38.83 24.51 -16.10
CA VAL A 313 38.47 23.13 -16.25
C VAL A 313 37.18 22.87 -15.49
N ILE A 314 36.09 22.64 -16.21
CA ILE A 314 34.78 22.27 -15.65
C ILE A 314 34.68 20.76 -15.70
N CYS A 315 34.39 20.10 -14.57
CA CYS A 315 34.26 18.65 -14.52
C CYS A 315 32.87 18.19 -14.07
N THR A 316 32.43 17.04 -14.62
CA THR A 316 31.38 16.20 -14.02
C THR A 316 31.96 14.81 -13.76
N PHE A 317 31.65 14.22 -12.60
CA PHE A 317 32.28 13.01 -12.09
C PHE A 317 31.28 11.86 -11.92
N GLY A 318 31.69 10.64 -12.29
CA GLY A 318 30.93 9.42 -12.04
C GLY A 318 30.34 8.80 -13.30
N TYR A 319 29.31 7.95 -13.12
CA TYR A 319 28.64 7.26 -14.24
C TYR A 319 28.04 8.25 -15.23
N VAL A 320 28.28 8.01 -16.54
CA VAL A 320 27.76 8.84 -17.63
C VAL A 320 26.40 8.29 -18.08
N GLY A 321 25.31 9.00 -17.75
CA GLY A 321 23.97 8.50 -18.03
C GLY A 321 22.87 9.54 -17.83
N SER A 322 21.64 9.17 -18.18
CA SER A 322 20.46 10.01 -18.03
C SER A 322 20.19 10.43 -16.58
N THR A 323 20.45 9.55 -15.63
CA THR A 323 20.28 9.84 -14.19
C THR A 323 21.30 10.87 -13.65
N LYS A 324 22.37 11.14 -14.41
CA LYS A 324 23.37 12.18 -14.11
C LYS A 324 23.20 13.42 -14.98
N LEU A 325 22.22 13.41 -15.89
CA LEU A 325 21.92 14.50 -16.82
C LEU A 325 23.16 14.98 -17.61
N THR A 326 24.06 14.04 -17.95
CA THR A 326 25.35 14.35 -18.59
C THR A 326 25.14 15.04 -19.95
N PHE A 327 24.11 14.65 -20.70
CA PHE A 327 23.78 15.30 -21.97
C PHE A 327 23.33 16.73 -21.77
N ASP A 328 22.56 17.01 -20.71
CA ASP A 328 22.09 18.37 -20.38
C ASP A 328 23.25 19.27 -19.95
N ILE A 329 24.25 18.72 -19.26
CA ILE A 329 25.48 19.45 -18.93
C ILE A 329 26.23 19.85 -20.21
N VAL A 330 26.39 18.94 -21.17
CA VAL A 330 27.06 19.25 -22.45
C VAL A 330 26.28 20.28 -23.26
N ARG A 331 24.94 20.19 -23.28
CA ARG A 331 24.07 21.17 -23.93
C ARG A 331 24.16 22.56 -23.31
N ALA A 332 24.15 22.62 -21.99
CA ALA A 332 24.27 23.89 -21.27
C ALA A 332 25.67 24.52 -21.48
N PHE A 333 26.74 23.70 -21.40
CA PHE A 333 28.10 24.17 -21.64
C PHE A 333 28.25 24.80 -23.04
N LYS A 334 27.66 24.22 -24.08
CA LYS A 334 27.65 24.82 -25.43
C LYS A 334 27.09 26.25 -25.46
N GLN A 335 26.14 26.55 -24.59
CA GLN A 335 25.44 27.86 -24.52
C GLN A 335 26.20 28.89 -23.66
N THR A 336 27.22 28.51 -22.91
CA THR A 336 27.96 29.41 -22.01
C THR A 336 28.81 30.44 -22.77
N LEU A 337 28.97 31.63 -22.16
CA LEU A 337 29.88 32.65 -22.61
C LEU A 337 31.34 32.18 -22.53
N ALA A 338 31.70 31.45 -21.48
CA ALA A 338 33.03 30.88 -21.27
C ALA A 338 33.42 29.93 -22.39
N ASN A 339 32.49 29.11 -22.93
CA ASN A 339 32.72 28.31 -24.12
C ASN A 339 32.86 29.17 -25.39
N ALA A 340 31.97 30.14 -25.57
CA ALA A 340 31.99 31.03 -26.74
C ALA A 340 33.30 31.80 -26.86
N LYS A 341 33.88 32.22 -25.73
CA LYS A 341 35.16 32.92 -25.63
C LYS A 341 36.37 32.00 -25.59
N ASN A 342 36.18 30.70 -25.60
CA ASN A 342 37.24 29.68 -25.45
C ASN A 342 38.05 29.80 -24.14
N GLU A 343 37.39 30.24 -23.06
CA GLU A 343 37.98 30.45 -21.72
C GLU A 343 37.85 29.22 -20.82
N ALA A 344 37.04 28.21 -21.22
CA ALA A 344 36.80 26.99 -20.45
C ALA A 344 36.74 25.75 -21.33
N ILE A 345 37.02 24.59 -20.69
CA ILE A 345 36.78 23.27 -21.25
C ILE A 345 35.89 22.45 -20.30
N LEU A 346 35.12 21.52 -20.85
CA LEU A 346 34.31 20.56 -20.09
C LEU A 346 34.94 19.18 -20.14
N VAL A 347 35.18 18.56 -18.99
CA VAL A 347 35.67 17.18 -18.87
C VAL A 347 34.61 16.31 -18.18
N VAL A 348 34.15 15.30 -18.90
CA VAL A 348 33.26 14.26 -18.37
C VAL A 348 34.13 13.12 -17.87
N VAL A 349 34.30 13.01 -16.55
CA VAL A 349 35.17 12.02 -15.90
C VAL A 349 34.35 10.81 -15.50
N GLY A 350 34.35 9.78 -16.35
CA GLY A 350 33.58 8.56 -16.13
C GLY A 350 33.20 7.83 -17.42
N ASP A 351 32.53 6.71 -17.26
CA ASP A 351 32.11 5.83 -18.34
C ASP A 351 30.60 5.53 -18.29
N SER A 352 30.08 4.94 -19.34
CA SER A 352 28.69 4.53 -19.52
C SER A 352 28.59 3.07 -19.96
N THR A 353 27.63 2.35 -19.39
CA THR A 353 27.21 1.05 -19.92
C THR A 353 26.23 1.18 -21.10
N SER A 354 25.62 2.36 -21.30
CA SER A 354 24.71 2.64 -22.42
C SER A 354 25.50 3.19 -23.63
N MET A 355 25.76 2.33 -24.60
CA MET A 355 26.39 2.70 -25.88
C MET A 355 25.54 3.72 -26.65
N GLU A 356 24.22 3.65 -26.54
CA GLU A 356 23.29 4.56 -27.18
C GLU A 356 23.43 5.98 -26.62
N TYR A 357 23.43 6.10 -25.27
CA TYR A 357 23.53 7.38 -24.58
C TYR A 357 24.88 8.09 -24.86
N ILE A 358 25.97 7.33 -24.80
CA ILE A 358 27.30 7.90 -25.11
C ILE A 358 27.41 8.31 -26.60
N SER A 359 26.78 7.55 -27.51
CA SER A 359 26.74 7.88 -28.94
C SER A 359 25.92 9.15 -29.20
N LEU A 360 24.83 9.38 -28.45
CA LEU A 360 24.07 10.61 -28.51
C LEU A 360 24.94 11.82 -28.13
N ILE A 361 25.67 11.71 -27.00
CA ILE A 361 26.57 12.80 -26.56
C ILE A 361 27.67 13.07 -27.58
N LYS A 362 28.36 12.02 -28.07
CA LYS A 362 29.46 12.17 -29.06
C LYS A 362 28.94 12.77 -30.36
N ARG A 363 27.77 12.38 -30.84
CA ARG A 363 27.14 12.98 -32.02
C ARG A 363 26.87 14.48 -31.80
N TYR A 364 26.29 14.85 -30.67
CA TYR A 364 26.03 16.27 -30.34
C TYR A 364 27.33 17.09 -30.28
N ILE A 365 28.38 16.55 -29.67
CA ILE A 365 29.71 17.18 -29.61
C ILE A 365 30.24 17.44 -31.02
N LYS A 366 30.09 16.49 -31.95
CA LYS A 366 30.55 16.59 -33.35
C LYS A 366 29.71 17.59 -34.15
N GLU A 367 28.39 17.55 -34.03
CA GLU A 367 27.45 18.44 -34.73
C GLU A 367 27.60 19.93 -34.35
N HIS A 368 28.18 20.19 -33.17
CA HIS A 368 28.37 21.56 -32.67
C HIS A 368 29.83 21.99 -32.52
N ASP A 369 30.76 21.31 -33.15
CA ASP A 369 32.20 21.62 -33.18
C ASP A 369 32.83 21.78 -31.80
N LEU A 370 32.46 20.87 -30.86
CA LEU A 370 32.93 20.91 -29.45
C LEU A 370 34.08 19.93 -29.15
N GLN A 371 34.67 19.25 -30.14
CA GLN A 371 35.67 18.17 -29.94
C GLN A 371 36.88 18.63 -29.15
N GLU A 372 37.35 19.86 -29.35
CA GLU A 372 38.49 20.44 -28.67
C GLU A 372 38.15 21.03 -27.29
N ARG A 373 36.85 21.10 -26.94
CA ARG A 373 36.35 21.78 -25.73
C ARG A 373 35.61 20.84 -24.78
N VAL A 374 35.16 19.68 -25.24
CA VAL A 374 34.49 18.67 -24.41
C VAL A 374 35.26 17.35 -24.52
N LYS A 375 35.86 16.89 -23.41
CA LYS A 375 36.58 15.65 -23.28
C LYS A 375 35.76 14.64 -22.48
N ILE A 376 35.64 13.40 -22.99
CA ILE A 376 35.05 12.27 -22.23
C ILE A 376 36.18 11.28 -21.98
N THR A 377 36.44 10.99 -20.66
CA THR A 377 37.61 10.19 -20.31
C THR A 377 37.40 8.68 -20.48
N GLY A 378 36.14 8.22 -20.40
CA GLY A 378 35.85 6.83 -20.12
C GLY A 378 36.16 6.48 -18.65
N TRP A 379 36.27 5.18 -18.37
CA TRP A 379 36.62 4.71 -17.05
C TRP A 379 38.01 5.20 -16.63
N THR A 380 38.12 5.70 -15.38
CA THR A 380 39.38 6.16 -14.80
C THR A 380 39.68 5.37 -13.51
N ASN A 381 40.97 5.07 -13.29
CA ASN A 381 41.40 4.53 -12.00
C ASN A 381 41.36 5.60 -10.89
N ASP A 382 41.53 5.17 -9.65
CA ASP A 382 41.45 6.02 -8.47
C ASP A 382 42.47 7.20 -8.50
N ASP A 383 43.70 6.96 -8.95
CA ASP A 383 44.72 7.99 -8.99
C ASP A 383 44.39 9.06 -10.04
N SER A 384 44.01 8.64 -11.25
CA SER A 384 43.58 9.56 -12.31
C SER A 384 42.31 10.33 -11.88
N TYR A 385 41.36 9.68 -11.20
CA TYR A 385 40.17 10.33 -10.67
C TYR A 385 40.51 11.46 -9.70
N LYS A 386 41.45 11.22 -8.75
CA LYS A 386 42.00 12.23 -7.82
C LYS A 386 42.77 13.34 -8.54
N GLU A 387 43.51 13.01 -9.61
CA GLU A 387 44.19 14.04 -10.43
C GLU A 387 43.17 14.97 -11.12
N TYR A 388 42.03 14.41 -11.68
CA TYR A 388 40.97 15.24 -12.25
C TYR A 388 40.31 16.13 -11.21
N LEU A 389 40.09 15.64 -9.96
CA LEU A 389 39.56 16.46 -8.88
C LEU A 389 40.51 17.62 -8.54
N ASN A 390 41.83 17.36 -8.47
CA ASN A 390 42.84 18.42 -8.23
C ASN A 390 42.96 19.39 -9.41
N ALA A 391 42.75 18.95 -10.66
CA ALA A 391 42.86 19.79 -11.86
C ALA A 391 41.59 20.63 -12.12
N CYS A 392 40.48 20.30 -11.48
CA CYS A 392 39.18 20.93 -11.69
C CYS A 392 39.14 22.34 -11.09
N ASP A 393 38.41 23.24 -11.75
CA ASP A 393 38.13 24.60 -11.27
C ASP A 393 36.67 24.75 -10.85
N ILE A 394 35.74 24.05 -11.53
CA ILE A 394 34.29 24.08 -11.25
C ILE A 394 33.74 22.67 -11.48
N ALA A 395 32.98 22.14 -10.54
CA ALA A 395 32.27 20.88 -10.73
C ALA A 395 30.78 21.09 -11.04
N VAL A 396 30.22 20.24 -11.90
CA VAL A 396 28.77 20.19 -12.17
C VAL A 396 28.28 18.78 -11.87
N GLN A 397 27.45 18.63 -10.86
CA GLN A 397 26.95 17.34 -10.39
C GLN A 397 25.43 17.35 -10.34
N LEU A 398 24.78 16.84 -11.37
CA LEU A 398 23.33 16.83 -11.48
C LEU A 398 22.78 15.42 -11.26
N ARG A 399 21.49 15.37 -10.94
CA ARG A 399 20.73 14.13 -10.73
C ARG A 399 19.33 14.21 -11.26
N ALA A 400 18.85 13.07 -11.77
CA ALA A 400 17.46 12.74 -11.97
C ALA A 400 17.18 11.35 -11.39
N ASP A 401 15.91 11.02 -11.14
CA ASP A 401 15.46 9.70 -10.71
C ASP A 401 16.24 9.18 -9.49
N SER A 402 16.38 10.01 -8.44
CA SER A 402 17.05 9.63 -7.19
C SER A 402 16.29 8.51 -6.49
N ARG A 403 17.05 7.52 -5.99
CA ARG A 403 16.56 6.38 -5.19
C ARG A 403 16.97 6.48 -3.72
N GLY A 404 17.11 7.72 -3.22
CA GLY A 404 17.50 8.00 -1.84
C GLY A 404 19.00 7.91 -1.56
N GLU A 405 19.83 7.72 -2.59
CA GLU A 405 21.29 7.70 -2.44
C GLU A 405 21.89 9.07 -2.16
N THR A 406 22.99 9.11 -1.40
CA THR A 406 23.80 10.30 -1.20
C THR A 406 24.87 10.41 -2.29
N SER A 407 25.07 11.61 -2.83
CA SER A 407 26.05 11.82 -3.89
C SER A 407 27.50 11.82 -3.38
N ALA A 408 28.18 10.70 -3.49
CA ALA A 408 29.60 10.57 -3.20
C ALA A 408 30.44 11.58 -3.97
N ALA A 409 30.17 11.78 -5.27
CA ALA A 409 30.90 12.70 -6.13
C ALA A 409 30.79 14.18 -5.71
N VAL A 410 29.64 14.60 -5.14
CA VAL A 410 29.51 15.96 -4.56
C VAL A 410 30.41 16.10 -3.33
N LEU A 411 30.44 15.09 -2.45
CA LEU A 411 31.29 15.10 -1.27
C LEU A 411 32.79 15.01 -1.64
N ASP A 412 33.12 14.30 -2.71
CA ASP A 412 34.50 14.32 -3.25
C ASP A 412 34.86 15.72 -3.74
N CYS A 413 33.98 16.41 -4.45
CA CYS A 413 34.20 17.82 -4.82
C CYS A 413 34.38 18.72 -3.59
N PHE A 414 33.60 18.56 -2.55
CA PHE A 414 33.76 19.29 -1.28
C PHE A 414 35.13 19.01 -0.64
N ASN A 415 35.54 17.74 -0.67
CA ASN A 415 36.82 17.31 -0.09
C ASN A 415 38.03 17.92 -0.78
N TYR A 416 37.92 18.19 -2.10
CA TYR A 416 38.96 18.86 -2.88
C TYR A 416 38.74 20.38 -2.97
N ALA A 417 37.88 20.95 -2.12
CA ALA A 417 37.54 22.37 -2.08
C ALA A 417 37.13 22.90 -3.49
N LEU A 418 36.22 22.22 -4.17
CA LEU A 418 35.68 22.63 -5.47
C LEU A 418 34.31 23.31 -5.31
N PRO A 419 34.09 24.43 -6.00
CA PRO A 419 32.75 24.98 -6.14
C PRO A 419 31.91 24.05 -7.01
N VAL A 420 30.70 23.67 -6.55
CA VAL A 420 29.85 22.68 -7.20
C VAL A 420 28.52 23.30 -7.60
N ILE A 421 28.07 23.07 -8.83
CA ILE A 421 26.70 23.32 -9.29
C ILE A 421 25.91 22.02 -9.14
N VAL A 422 24.76 22.09 -8.47
CA VAL A 422 23.83 20.94 -8.26
C VAL A 422 22.40 21.37 -8.54
N ASN A 423 21.53 20.42 -8.93
CA ASN A 423 20.09 20.66 -8.95
C ASN A 423 19.42 20.23 -7.62
N LYS A 424 18.30 20.86 -7.29
CA LYS A 424 17.54 20.57 -6.04
C LYS A 424 16.78 19.25 -6.10
N HIS A 425 17.50 18.14 -6.40
CA HIS A 425 16.95 16.81 -6.57
C HIS A 425 17.43 15.84 -5.48
N GLY A 426 16.52 15.01 -4.96
CA GLY A 426 16.83 13.98 -3.97
C GLY A 426 17.61 14.54 -2.76
N SER A 427 18.67 13.83 -2.35
CA SER A 427 19.53 14.25 -1.22
C SER A 427 20.27 15.56 -1.44
N MET A 428 20.47 16.00 -2.68
CA MET A 428 21.22 17.24 -2.96
C MET A 428 20.43 18.50 -2.56
N ARG A 429 19.08 18.44 -2.48
CA ARG A 429 18.26 19.60 -2.03
C ARG A 429 18.57 20.06 -0.61
N ASP A 430 19.15 19.20 0.22
CA ASP A 430 19.45 19.45 1.63
C ASP A 430 20.87 19.97 1.87
N LEU A 431 21.67 20.11 0.81
CA LEU A 431 22.99 20.70 0.94
C LEU A 431 22.89 22.16 1.39
N PRO A 432 23.85 22.68 2.20
CA PRO A 432 23.81 24.08 2.60
C PRO A 432 23.90 25.03 1.40
N GLN A 433 23.07 26.06 1.40
CA GLN A 433 22.97 27.00 0.26
C GLN A 433 24.27 27.77 -0.05
N ASP A 434 25.10 27.92 0.92
CA ASP A 434 26.42 28.62 0.80
C ASP A 434 27.56 27.67 0.42
N CYS A 435 27.30 26.35 0.35
CA CYS A 435 28.29 25.32 -0.03
C CYS A 435 28.19 24.91 -1.51
N VAL A 436 27.12 25.29 -2.19
CA VAL A 436 26.85 24.91 -3.59
C VAL A 436 26.16 26.04 -4.36
N ARG A 437 26.24 26.00 -5.69
CA ARG A 437 25.38 26.80 -6.57
C ARG A 437 24.21 25.93 -7.04
N PHE A 438 23.01 26.23 -6.56
CA PHE A 438 21.81 25.51 -6.96
C PHE A 438 21.25 25.95 -8.31
N VAL A 439 20.74 24.97 -9.06
CA VAL A 439 19.70 25.16 -10.08
C VAL A 439 18.44 24.42 -9.62
N GLU A 440 17.28 24.77 -10.20
CA GLU A 440 16.03 24.11 -9.84
C GLU A 440 16.02 22.62 -10.23
N ASP A 441 15.12 21.83 -9.65
CA ASP A 441 15.01 20.41 -10.00
C ASP A 441 14.68 20.20 -11.47
N LYS A 442 13.72 20.95 -11.98
CA LYS A 442 13.34 20.99 -13.42
C LYS A 442 13.92 22.25 -14.07
N PHE A 443 15.23 22.28 -14.18
CA PHE A 443 15.93 23.41 -14.78
C PHE A 443 15.89 23.38 -16.31
N GLY A 444 16.01 24.55 -16.94
CA GLY A 444 16.27 24.70 -18.36
C GLY A 444 17.77 24.81 -18.68
N SER A 445 18.15 24.52 -19.94
CA SER A 445 19.55 24.66 -20.42
C SER A 445 20.12 26.08 -20.17
N GLN A 446 19.28 27.12 -20.26
CA GLN A 446 19.69 28.50 -20.00
C GLN A 446 20.01 28.76 -18.53
N GLU A 447 19.25 28.17 -17.59
CA GLU A 447 19.50 28.31 -16.16
C GLU A 447 20.85 27.71 -15.76
N LEU A 448 21.12 26.48 -16.25
CA LEU A 448 22.39 25.79 -15.99
C LEU A 448 23.57 26.55 -16.66
N SER A 449 23.42 27.03 -17.90
CA SER A 449 24.48 27.80 -18.57
C SER A 449 24.78 29.09 -17.83
N THR A 450 23.75 29.78 -17.32
CA THR A 450 23.92 30.99 -16.49
C THR A 450 24.68 30.67 -15.19
N ALA A 451 24.34 29.59 -14.50
CA ALA A 451 25.04 29.16 -13.27
C ALA A 451 26.53 28.83 -13.55
N ILE A 452 26.84 28.22 -14.70
CA ILE A 452 28.21 27.94 -15.11
C ILE A 452 28.95 29.27 -15.40
N ASP A 453 28.38 30.17 -16.15
CA ASP A 453 29.00 31.47 -16.49
C ASP A 453 29.22 32.35 -15.27
N GLU A 454 28.28 32.36 -14.30
CA GLU A 454 28.42 33.03 -13.01
C GLU A 454 29.70 32.56 -12.25
N LEU A 455 29.87 31.24 -12.15
CA LEU A 455 31.06 30.69 -11.52
C LEU A 455 32.31 30.87 -12.37
N CYS A 456 32.22 30.89 -13.68
CA CYS A 456 33.38 31.16 -14.55
C CYS A 456 33.86 32.61 -14.37
N GLY A 457 32.95 33.56 -14.28
CA GLY A 457 33.24 35.01 -14.20
C GLY A 457 33.62 35.53 -12.82
N ASP A 458 33.19 34.84 -11.75
CA ASP A 458 33.40 35.32 -10.37
C ASP A 458 34.33 34.41 -9.57
N MET A 459 35.59 34.74 -9.47
CA MET A 459 36.59 34.00 -8.71
C MET A 459 36.31 34.04 -7.21
N PHE A 460 35.85 35.17 -6.67
CA PHE A 460 35.59 35.30 -5.22
C PHE A 460 34.41 34.41 -4.79
N LEU A 461 33.38 34.31 -5.67
CA LEU A 461 32.24 33.42 -5.44
C LEU A 461 32.71 31.96 -5.44
N ARG A 462 33.53 31.56 -6.41
CA ARG A 462 34.12 30.19 -6.44
C ARG A 462 34.85 29.84 -5.14
N GLU A 463 35.78 30.73 -4.70
CA GLU A 463 36.57 30.53 -3.49
C GLU A 463 35.71 30.47 -2.24
N LYS A 464 34.67 31.30 -2.15
CA LYS A 464 33.71 31.31 -1.03
C LYS A 464 32.96 30.01 -0.93
N ILE A 465 32.33 29.55 -2.05
CA ILE A 465 31.60 28.29 -2.09
C ILE A 465 32.53 27.12 -1.76
N ALA A 466 33.71 27.06 -2.37
CA ALA A 466 34.69 26.00 -2.16
C ALA A 466 35.13 25.88 -0.71
N LYS A 467 35.40 27.01 -0.07
CA LYS A 467 35.76 27.06 1.35
C LYS A 467 34.62 26.57 2.23
N ASN A 468 33.43 27.10 2.06
CA ASN A 468 32.28 26.70 2.86
C ASN A 468 31.98 25.22 2.72
N ALA A 469 32.05 24.66 1.50
CA ALA A 469 31.88 23.26 1.20
C ALA A 469 32.92 22.38 1.94
N LYS A 470 34.19 22.79 1.93
CA LYS A 470 35.26 22.07 2.62
C LYS A 470 35.07 22.14 4.15
N ASP A 471 34.79 23.33 4.70
CA ASP A 471 34.54 23.52 6.12
C ASP A 471 33.33 22.67 6.61
N HIS A 472 32.28 22.60 5.80
CA HIS A 472 31.12 21.75 6.07
C HIS A 472 31.48 20.28 6.10
N LEU A 473 32.22 19.80 5.10
CA LEU A 473 32.67 18.42 5.02
C LEU A 473 33.55 18.03 6.20
N ASP A 474 34.56 18.85 6.53
CA ASP A 474 35.49 18.59 7.63
C ASP A 474 34.79 18.52 9.00
N LYS A 475 33.70 19.25 9.16
CA LYS A 475 32.89 19.26 10.37
C LYS A 475 31.94 18.08 10.50
N PHE A 476 31.17 17.78 9.45
CA PHE A 476 30.03 16.86 9.53
C PHE A 476 30.28 15.52 8.87
N HIS A 477 31.24 15.40 7.96
CA HIS A 477 31.57 14.16 7.25
C HIS A 477 32.90 13.53 7.70
N ASN A 478 33.44 14.05 8.79
CA ASN A 478 34.65 13.54 9.42
C ASN A 478 34.45 12.10 9.91
N PRO A 479 35.36 11.15 9.61
CA PRO A 479 35.22 9.76 9.97
C PRO A 479 34.93 9.48 11.45
N LYS A 480 35.64 10.16 12.36
CA LYS A 480 35.43 10.04 13.83
C LYS A 480 34.04 10.49 14.24
N PHE A 481 33.57 11.64 13.73
CA PHE A 481 32.24 12.15 14.00
C PHE A 481 31.17 11.18 13.53
N CYS A 482 31.31 10.64 12.33
CA CYS A 482 30.35 9.65 11.78
C CYS A 482 30.37 8.37 12.60
N ALA A 483 31.53 7.81 12.92
CA ALA A 483 31.67 6.59 13.73
C ALA A 483 31.07 6.76 15.15
N GLU A 484 31.24 7.91 15.77
CA GLU A 484 30.60 8.21 17.05
C GLU A 484 29.08 8.25 16.96
N LYS A 485 28.50 8.80 15.88
CA LYS A 485 27.08 8.75 15.63
C LYS A 485 26.58 7.31 15.41
N TYR A 486 27.32 6.49 14.65
CA TYR A 486 27.03 5.07 14.51
C TYR A 486 26.97 4.38 15.86
N PHE A 487 28.02 4.54 16.67
CA PHE A 487 28.09 3.95 18.00
C PHE A 487 26.90 4.35 18.88
N LYS A 488 26.64 5.65 19.02
CA LYS A 488 25.53 6.14 19.84
C LYS A 488 24.17 5.59 19.40
N PHE A 489 23.93 5.53 18.10
CA PHE A 489 22.67 5.01 17.59
C PHE A 489 22.55 3.48 17.78
N ILE A 490 23.60 2.72 17.46
CA ILE A 490 23.61 1.27 17.64
C ILE A 490 23.35 0.92 19.11
N GLU A 491 24.08 1.53 20.05
CA GLU A 491 23.89 1.24 21.48
C GLU A 491 22.50 1.67 21.97
N LYS A 492 21.98 2.83 21.53
CA LYS A 492 20.61 3.25 21.83
C LYS A 492 19.58 2.20 21.37
N ILE A 493 19.75 1.66 20.17
CA ILE A 493 18.81 0.67 19.60
C ILE A 493 18.91 -0.65 20.36
N TYR A 494 20.11 -1.16 20.58
CA TYR A 494 20.30 -2.44 21.28
C TYR A 494 19.92 -2.38 22.77
N ALA A 495 20.03 -1.23 23.42
CA ALA A 495 19.56 -1.06 24.79
C ALA A 495 18.02 -1.17 24.91
N LYS A 496 17.27 -0.75 23.85
CA LYS A 496 15.80 -0.70 23.87
C LYS A 496 15.11 -1.90 23.22
N LYS A 497 15.74 -2.53 22.23
CA LYS A 497 15.10 -3.55 21.41
C LYS A 497 15.44 -4.95 21.91
N PRO A 498 14.44 -5.79 22.22
CA PRO A 498 14.66 -7.18 22.55
C PRO A 498 15.03 -7.95 21.27
N LEU A 499 15.93 -8.91 21.41
CA LEU A 499 16.28 -9.82 20.33
C LEU A 499 15.43 -11.08 20.43
N LEU A 500 14.73 -11.47 19.36
CA LEU A 500 13.96 -12.71 19.27
C LEU A 500 14.84 -13.94 19.62
N ARG A 501 16.08 -13.95 19.14
CA ARG A 501 17.08 -14.98 19.41
C ARG A 501 17.39 -15.18 20.91
N GLU A 502 17.15 -14.20 21.75
CA GLU A 502 17.40 -14.27 23.21
C GLU A 502 16.28 -15.01 23.94
N ILE A 503 15.06 -14.99 23.40
CA ILE A 503 13.89 -15.59 24.01
C ILE A 503 13.50 -16.95 23.42
N LEU A 504 13.76 -17.17 22.11
CA LEU A 504 13.39 -18.41 21.43
C LEU A 504 13.96 -19.69 22.08
N PRO A 505 15.20 -19.72 22.59
CA PRO A 505 15.74 -20.91 23.27
C PRO A 505 14.97 -21.30 24.52
N ASP A 506 14.19 -20.40 25.09
CA ASP A 506 13.39 -20.67 26.30
C ASP A 506 12.10 -21.41 26.04
N PHE A 507 11.70 -21.58 24.77
CA PHE A 507 10.48 -22.28 24.37
C PHE A 507 10.78 -23.72 23.99
N LYS A 508 10.01 -24.66 24.54
CA LYS A 508 10.11 -26.06 24.17
C LYS A 508 9.50 -26.30 22.81
N GLU A 509 10.23 -26.99 21.94
CA GLU A 509 9.72 -27.34 20.61
C GLU A 509 8.56 -28.33 20.73
N SER A 510 7.33 -27.86 20.51
CA SER A 510 6.24 -28.71 20.08
C SER A 510 5.84 -28.35 18.68
N LYS A 511 5.80 -29.30 17.76
CA LYS A 511 5.49 -29.04 16.33
C LYS A 511 4.10 -28.47 16.13
N SER A 512 3.15 -28.68 17.03
CA SER A 512 1.79 -28.15 16.97
C SER A 512 1.71 -26.65 17.30
N ASP A 513 2.73 -26.09 17.98
CA ASP A 513 2.65 -24.76 18.59
C ASP A 513 3.47 -23.68 17.89
N ILE A 514 4.32 -24.02 16.90
CA ILE A 514 5.17 -23.05 16.20
C ILE A 514 4.31 -21.95 15.52
N ILE A 515 3.21 -22.33 14.87
CA ILE A 515 2.32 -21.37 14.22
C ILE A 515 1.63 -20.47 15.26
N SER A 516 1.19 -21.05 16.38
CA SER A 516 0.55 -20.33 17.48
C SER A 516 1.54 -19.40 18.19
N LEU A 517 2.77 -19.88 18.42
CA LEU A 517 3.86 -19.06 18.97
C LEU A 517 4.22 -17.90 18.03
N SER A 518 4.37 -18.15 16.73
CA SER A 518 4.65 -17.12 15.73
C SER A 518 3.56 -16.03 15.70
N ARG A 519 2.30 -16.44 15.78
CA ARG A 519 1.16 -15.50 15.86
C ARG A 519 1.20 -14.68 17.14
N SER A 520 1.49 -15.32 18.27
CA SER A 520 1.58 -14.62 19.56
C SER A 520 2.73 -13.60 19.56
N ILE A 521 3.89 -13.95 19.01
CA ILE A 521 5.02 -13.04 18.86
C ILE A 521 4.65 -11.89 17.90
N ALA A 522 4.05 -12.19 16.75
CA ALA A 522 3.63 -11.18 15.78
C ALA A 522 2.61 -10.20 16.38
N SER A 523 1.64 -10.71 17.16
CA SER A 523 0.64 -9.86 17.82
C SER A 523 1.23 -8.93 18.89
N LEU A 524 2.39 -9.30 19.45
CA LEU A 524 3.11 -8.52 20.45
C LEU A 524 4.11 -7.53 19.83
N LYS A 525 4.46 -7.68 18.56
CA LYS A 525 5.38 -6.80 17.84
C LYS A 525 4.56 -5.90 16.92
N PRO A 526 4.22 -4.66 17.34
CA PRO A 526 3.51 -3.75 16.46
C PRO A 526 4.37 -3.50 15.20
N PRO A 527 3.76 -3.43 14.01
CA PRO A 527 4.49 -3.17 12.78
C PRO A 527 5.20 -1.82 12.88
N LEU A 528 6.49 -1.80 12.56
CA LEU A 528 7.31 -0.57 12.58
C LEU A 528 6.82 0.43 11.53
N LEU A 529 6.39 -0.09 10.38
CA LEU A 529 5.87 0.65 9.26
C LEU A 529 4.41 0.26 9.06
N LYS A 530 3.48 1.06 9.59
CA LYS A 530 2.06 0.80 9.43
C LYS A 530 1.41 1.89 8.58
N LYS A 531 1.02 1.54 7.35
CA LYS A 531 -0.03 2.26 6.64
C LYS A 531 -1.36 1.59 6.99
N ASN A 532 -2.33 2.34 7.51
CA ASN A 532 -3.64 1.81 7.83
C ASN A 532 -4.31 1.20 6.60
N LYS A 533 -5.11 0.16 6.82
CA LYS A 533 -5.76 -0.58 5.73
C LYS A 533 -7.29 -0.52 5.86
N ILE A 534 -7.96 -0.54 4.71
CA ILE A 534 -9.35 -0.96 4.62
C ILE A 534 -9.37 -2.41 4.19
N PHE A 535 -9.74 -3.29 5.10
CA PHE A 535 -9.91 -4.72 4.85
C PHE A 535 -11.31 -4.96 4.28
N VAL A 536 -11.38 -5.29 3.00
CA VAL A 536 -12.62 -5.46 2.26
C VAL A 536 -13.02 -6.92 2.25
N ASP A 537 -14.09 -7.27 2.95
CA ASP A 537 -14.62 -8.63 2.96
C ASP A 537 -15.27 -8.96 1.60
N ILE A 538 -14.74 -10.01 0.96
CA ILE A 538 -15.18 -10.51 -0.34
C ILE A 538 -15.49 -12.02 -0.28
N THR A 539 -15.87 -12.53 0.88
CA THR A 539 -15.96 -13.97 1.15
C THR A 539 -16.82 -14.73 0.16
N GLU A 540 -18.01 -14.25 -0.15
CA GLU A 540 -18.92 -14.97 -1.05
C GLU A 540 -18.40 -14.99 -2.51
N ILE A 541 -17.85 -13.87 -3.01
CA ILE A 541 -17.26 -13.87 -4.36
C ILE A 541 -15.95 -14.68 -4.42
N TYR A 542 -15.20 -14.75 -3.32
CA TYR A 542 -14.00 -15.57 -3.22
C TYR A 542 -14.33 -17.05 -3.28
N VAL A 543 -15.37 -17.50 -2.55
CA VAL A 543 -15.79 -18.90 -2.51
C VAL A 543 -16.49 -19.32 -3.81
N LYS A 544 -17.43 -18.50 -4.30
CA LYS A 544 -18.20 -18.80 -5.50
C LYS A 544 -18.79 -17.56 -6.14
N ASP A 545 -18.23 -17.14 -7.25
CA ASP A 545 -18.79 -16.06 -8.06
C ASP A 545 -19.91 -16.56 -8.98
N ILE A 546 -21.14 -16.37 -8.56
CA ILE A 546 -22.35 -16.72 -9.34
C ILE A 546 -22.97 -15.52 -10.07
N LYS A 547 -22.31 -14.37 -10.03
CA LYS A 547 -22.70 -13.13 -10.73
C LYS A 547 -24.10 -12.63 -10.37
N THR A 548 -24.41 -12.58 -9.07
CA THR A 548 -25.64 -11.96 -8.55
C THR A 548 -25.54 -10.44 -8.55
N GLY A 549 -26.66 -9.74 -8.32
CA GLY A 549 -26.67 -8.28 -8.18
C GLY A 549 -25.74 -7.79 -7.04
N ILE A 550 -25.75 -8.46 -5.89
CA ILE A 550 -24.84 -8.14 -4.76
C ILE A 550 -23.39 -8.36 -5.18
N GLN A 551 -23.06 -9.50 -5.75
CA GLN A 551 -21.69 -9.81 -6.19
C GLN A 551 -21.17 -8.84 -7.25
N ARG A 552 -22.07 -8.28 -8.07
CA ARG A 552 -21.73 -7.22 -9.01
C ARG A 552 -21.33 -5.93 -8.29
N VAL A 553 -22.06 -5.53 -7.25
CA VAL A 553 -21.70 -4.38 -6.41
C VAL A 553 -20.35 -4.59 -5.74
N VAL A 554 -20.15 -5.75 -5.11
CA VAL A 554 -18.89 -6.11 -4.43
C VAL A 554 -17.71 -6.02 -5.38
N ARG A 555 -17.83 -6.62 -6.57
CA ARG A 555 -16.78 -6.59 -7.59
C ARG A 555 -16.49 -5.17 -8.08
N ALA A 556 -17.55 -4.42 -8.40
CA ALA A 556 -17.40 -3.05 -8.89
C ALA A 556 -16.73 -2.14 -7.87
N GLN A 557 -17.16 -2.16 -6.63
CA GLN A 557 -16.55 -1.35 -5.58
C GLN A 557 -15.12 -1.78 -5.27
N LEU A 558 -14.83 -3.08 -5.18
CA LEU A 558 -13.48 -3.57 -4.99
C LEU A 558 -12.53 -3.07 -6.08
N LEU A 559 -12.93 -3.21 -7.36
CA LEU A 559 -12.11 -2.76 -8.49
C LEU A 559 -11.86 -1.24 -8.45
N GLN A 560 -12.88 -0.46 -8.12
CA GLN A 560 -12.73 1.00 -8.00
C GLN A 560 -11.84 1.39 -6.81
N LEU A 561 -12.00 0.77 -5.63
CA LEU A 561 -11.11 0.99 -4.48
C LEU A 561 -9.65 0.72 -4.82
N LEU A 562 -9.38 -0.37 -5.55
CA LEU A 562 -8.02 -0.74 -5.98
C LEU A 562 -7.42 0.20 -7.04
N GLN A 563 -8.27 0.92 -7.80
CA GLN A 563 -7.85 1.90 -8.82
C GLN A 563 -7.73 3.32 -8.28
N MET A 564 -8.27 3.62 -7.10
CA MET A 564 -8.15 4.93 -6.49
C MET A 564 -6.70 5.20 -6.10
N GLN A 565 -6.18 6.38 -6.48
CA GLN A 565 -4.81 6.79 -6.17
C GLN A 565 -4.75 7.70 -4.96
N ASN A 566 -3.60 7.72 -4.29
CA ASN A 566 -3.31 8.60 -3.15
C ASN A 566 -4.27 8.43 -1.96
N LEU A 567 -4.78 7.22 -1.75
CA LEU A 567 -5.59 6.92 -0.58
C LEU A 567 -4.75 6.97 0.71
N ALA A 568 -5.34 7.50 1.77
CA ALA A 568 -4.76 7.43 3.12
C ALA A 568 -4.64 5.98 3.61
N TYR A 569 -5.49 5.10 3.12
CA TYR A 569 -5.54 3.68 3.46
C TYR A 569 -5.10 2.80 2.30
N GLN A 570 -4.42 1.69 2.60
CA GLN A 570 -4.23 0.60 1.63
C GLN A 570 -5.48 -0.28 1.58
N ILE A 571 -5.83 -0.77 0.40
CA ILE A 571 -6.97 -1.68 0.22
C ILE A 571 -6.49 -3.12 0.30
N GLU A 572 -7.11 -3.91 1.17
CA GLU A 572 -6.77 -5.31 1.40
C GLU A 572 -8.02 -6.20 1.30
N PRO A 573 -8.23 -6.90 0.18
CA PRO A 573 -9.31 -7.88 0.06
C PRO A 573 -9.08 -9.07 0.99
N ILE A 574 -10.12 -9.46 1.72
CA ILE A 574 -10.09 -10.54 2.69
C ILE A 574 -11.28 -11.48 2.53
N TYR A 575 -11.11 -12.71 3.02
CA TYR A 575 -12.19 -13.68 3.15
C TYR A 575 -12.18 -14.37 4.51
N TYR A 576 -13.36 -14.78 4.97
CA TYR A 576 -13.52 -15.52 6.22
C TYR A 576 -13.30 -17.01 6.02
N ASP A 577 -12.40 -17.61 6.82
CA ASP A 577 -12.21 -19.06 6.91
C ASP A 577 -12.95 -19.57 8.15
N ASP A 578 -14.04 -20.29 7.91
CA ASP A 578 -14.90 -20.79 8.98
C ASP A 578 -14.21 -21.85 9.86
N LEU A 579 -13.34 -22.69 9.25
CA LEU A 579 -12.59 -23.71 9.97
C LEU A 579 -11.57 -23.12 10.94
N ARG A 580 -10.93 -22.02 10.52
CA ARG A 580 -9.92 -21.34 11.35
C ARG A 580 -10.51 -20.19 12.18
N SER A 581 -11.78 -19.87 11.98
CA SER A 581 -12.51 -18.78 12.66
C SER A 581 -11.75 -17.45 12.61
N THR A 582 -11.21 -17.10 11.45
CA THR A 582 -10.46 -15.85 11.22
C THR A 582 -10.52 -15.43 9.75
N TYR A 583 -10.16 -14.18 9.50
CA TYR A 583 -10.03 -13.67 8.13
C TYR A 583 -8.64 -13.91 7.56
N PHE A 584 -8.58 -14.14 6.25
CA PHE A 584 -7.35 -14.28 5.47
C PHE A 584 -7.31 -13.24 4.36
N CYS A 585 -6.11 -12.75 4.01
CA CYS A 585 -5.88 -11.93 2.83
C CYS A 585 -6.11 -12.78 1.57
N ALA A 586 -6.86 -12.26 0.61
CA ALA A 586 -7.24 -12.97 -0.62
C ALA A 586 -6.21 -12.76 -1.74
N LYS A 587 -4.92 -13.07 -1.46
CA LYS A 587 -3.81 -12.81 -2.40
C LYS A 587 -3.93 -13.61 -3.69
N ASP A 588 -4.35 -14.87 -3.61
CA ASP A 588 -4.56 -15.74 -4.77
C ASP A 588 -5.69 -15.24 -5.68
N PHE A 589 -6.78 -14.73 -5.10
CA PHE A 589 -7.84 -14.07 -5.86
C PHE A 589 -7.32 -12.84 -6.60
N MET A 590 -6.49 -12.03 -5.94
CA MET A 590 -5.89 -10.85 -6.53
C MET A 590 -4.84 -11.18 -7.60
N ARG A 591 -4.04 -12.24 -7.39
CA ARG A 591 -3.14 -12.79 -8.42
C ARG A 591 -3.91 -13.08 -9.71
N ASP A 592 -5.02 -13.79 -9.58
CA ASP A 592 -5.83 -14.21 -10.74
C ASP A 592 -6.53 -13.01 -11.40
N LEU A 593 -7.01 -12.06 -10.59
CA LEU A 593 -7.61 -10.81 -11.07
C LEU A 593 -6.61 -9.95 -11.88
N TYR A 594 -5.36 -9.87 -11.43
CA TYR A 594 -4.32 -9.13 -12.13
C TYR A 594 -3.61 -9.93 -13.22
N GLY A 595 -3.83 -11.26 -13.29
CA GLY A 595 -3.18 -12.16 -14.24
C GLY A 595 -1.68 -12.37 -13.97
N LEU A 596 -1.25 -12.23 -12.72
CA LEU A 596 0.15 -12.38 -12.28
C LEU A 596 0.47 -13.85 -11.96
N LYS A 597 0.44 -14.71 -12.98
CA LYS A 597 0.53 -16.18 -12.83
C LYS A 597 1.83 -16.66 -12.17
N GLU A 598 2.92 -15.90 -12.27
CA GLU A 598 4.20 -16.23 -11.66
C GLU A 598 4.24 -15.88 -10.16
N TRP A 599 3.28 -15.14 -9.64
CA TRP A 599 3.20 -14.83 -8.22
C TRP A 599 2.70 -16.04 -7.43
N ASN A 600 3.51 -16.59 -6.54
CA ASN A 600 3.11 -17.63 -5.59
C ASN A 600 2.34 -17.01 -4.41
N ALA A 601 1.17 -16.46 -4.71
CA ALA A 601 0.34 -15.74 -3.75
C ALA A 601 -0.21 -16.67 -2.66
N VAL A 602 0.44 -16.73 -1.52
CA VAL A 602 0.00 -17.52 -0.35
C VAL A 602 -0.89 -16.65 0.53
N ASN A 603 -2.13 -17.11 0.78
CA ASN A 603 -3.06 -16.43 1.66
C ASN A 603 -2.61 -16.53 3.12
N GLU A 604 -2.50 -15.42 3.79
CA GLU A 604 -2.10 -15.29 5.18
C GLU A 604 -3.26 -14.78 6.03
N ALA A 605 -3.25 -15.06 7.34
CA ALA A 605 -4.22 -14.49 8.25
C ALA A 605 -4.15 -12.95 8.22
N ALA A 606 -5.29 -12.31 8.10
CA ALA A 606 -5.37 -10.85 8.04
C ALA A 606 -5.01 -10.26 9.41
N ASP A 607 -3.91 -9.50 9.46
CA ASP A 607 -3.46 -8.81 10.66
C ASP A 607 -4.07 -7.40 10.72
N MET A 608 -5.17 -7.28 11.45
CA MET A 608 -5.91 -6.03 11.65
C MET A 608 -5.58 -5.45 13.01
N SER A 609 -5.35 -4.15 13.08
CA SER A 609 -4.96 -3.45 14.30
C SER A 609 -5.54 -2.03 14.38
N GLU A 610 -5.21 -1.28 15.42
CA GLU A 610 -5.74 0.07 15.66
C GLU A 610 -5.55 0.99 14.44
N GLY A 611 -6.62 1.69 14.07
CA GLY A 611 -6.69 2.58 12.93
C GLY A 611 -7.08 1.92 11.61
N ASP A 612 -7.12 0.58 11.55
CA ASP A 612 -7.64 -0.13 10.37
C ASP A 612 -9.18 -0.11 10.35
N ILE A 613 -9.72 -0.30 9.17
CA ILE A 613 -11.16 -0.39 8.91
C ILE A 613 -11.48 -1.77 8.35
N PHE A 614 -12.42 -2.46 8.96
CA PHE A 614 -13.07 -3.63 8.38
C PHE A 614 -14.30 -3.17 7.60
N TYR A 615 -14.37 -3.50 6.32
CA TYR A 615 -15.49 -3.20 5.45
C TYR A 615 -16.16 -4.48 4.99
N GLY A 616 -17.21 -4.88 5.68
CA GLY A 616 -18.09 -6.02 5.35
C GLY A 616 -18.92 -5.68 4.13
N LEU A 617 -18.28 -5.69 2.95
CA LEU A 617 -18.89 -5.33 1.67
C LEU A 617 -19.75 -6.47 1.14
N ASP A 618 -19.31 -7.72 1.29
CA ASP A 618 -20.04 -8.88 0.80
C ASP A 618 -21.11 -9.36 1.80
N TYR A 619 -22.20 -9.90 1.26
CA TYR A 619 -23.28 -10.45 2.06
C TYR A 619 -22.98 -11.90 2.46
N MET A 620 -22.50 -12.10 3.68
CA MET A 620 -22.07 -13.40 4.22
C MET A 620 -22.95 -13.82 5.42
N PRO A 621 -24.18 -14.31 5.22
CA PRO A 621 -25.16 -14.50 6.30
C PRO A 621 -24.77 -15.58 7.32
N ILE A 622 -24.07 -16.62 6.91
CA ILE A 622 -23.64 -17.71 7.82
C ILE A 622 -22.29 -17.38 8.44
N GLY A 623 -21.30 -17.01 7.64
CA GLY A 623 -19.96 -16.74 8.10
C GLY A 623 -19.88 -15.55 9.07
N ALA A 624 -20.64 -14.47 8.82
CA ALA A 624 -20.69 -13.33 9.72
C ALA A 624 -21.29 -13.68 11.10
N VAL A 625 -22.32 -14.56 11.12
CA VAL A 625 -22.88 -15.05 12.39
C VAL A 625 -21.88 -15.93 13.12
N ASN A 626 -21.11 -16.76 12.41
CA ASN A 626 -20.06 -17.58 12.99
C ASN A 626 -18.91 -16.71 13.51
N ALA A 627 -18.45 -15.72 12.74
CA ALA A 627 -17.46 -14.75 13.18
C ALA A 627 -17.89 -13.99 14.44
N TYR A 628 -19.15 -13.57 14.49
CA TYR A 628 -19.73 -12.95 15.67
C TYR A 628 -19.71 -13.87 16.89
N LYS A 629 -20.23 -15.11 16.75
CA LYS A 629 -20.28 -16.11 17.84
C LYS A 629 -18.89 -16.50 18.34
N ASN A 630 -17.89 -16.56 17.43
CA ASN A 630 -16.52 -16.87 17.77
C ASN A 630 -15.73 -15.65 18.31
N GLY A 631 -16.40 -14.50 18.51
CA GLY A 631 -15.82 -13.30 19.10
C GLY A 631 -14.84 -12.57 18.19
N VAL A 632 -14.82 -12.84 16.87
CA VAL A 632 -13.89 -12.21 15.94
C VAL A 632 -14.08 -10.70 15.87
N TYR A 633 -15.31 -10.26 15.65
CA TYR A 633 -15.64 -8.82 15.57
C TYR A 633 -15.39 -8.09 16.88
N GLN A 634 -15.70 -8.74 18.02
CA GLN A 634 -15.46 -8.16 19.34
C GLN A 634 -13.94 -7.97 19.59
N ARG A 635 -13.11 -8.93 19.16
CA ARG A 635 -11.64 -8.80 19.25
C ARG A 635 -11.11 -7.69 18.34
N LEU A 636 -11.60 -7.59 17.10
CA LEU A 636 -11.20 -6.54 16.17
C LEU A 636 -11.51 -5.16 16.75
N ARG A 637 -12.71 -4.95 17.29
CA ARG A 637 -13.07 -3.69 17.96
C ARG A 637 -12.19 -3.41 19.19
N ALA A 638 -11.87 -4.43 19.97
CA ALA A 638 -10.96 -4.30 21.10
C ALA A 638 -9.55 -3.87 20.68
N LYS A 639 -9.09 -4.32 19.50
CA LYS A 639 -7.84 -3.87 18.88
C LYS A 639 -7.91 -2.45 18.29
N GLY A 640 -9.07 -1.80 18.29
CA GLY A 640 -9.27 -0.46 17.75
C GLY A 640 -9.58 -0.44 16.24
N VAL A 641 -9.94 -1.58 15.65
CA VAL A 641 -10.44 -1.66 14.27
C VAL A 641 -11.89 -1.15 14.22
N LYS A 642 -12.21 -0.28 13.28
CA LYS A 642 -13.58 0.17 13.04
C LYS A 642 -14.30 -0.81 12.12
N LEU A 643 -15.52 -1.21 12.48
CA LEU A 643 -16.30 -2.19 11.72
C LEU A 643 -17.44 -1.50 10.97
N PHE A 644 -17.40 -1.56 9.65
CA PHE A 644 -18.47 -1.09 8.78
C PHE A 644 -19.06 -2.26 8.00
N PHE A 645 -20.39 -2.29 7.84
CA PHE A 645 -21.06 -3.32 7.05
C PHE A 645 -22.01 -2.70 6.04
N VAL A 646 -22.07 -3.27 4.84
CA VAL A 646 -23.08 -2.90 3.84
C VAL A 646 -24.37 -3.62 4.13
N ILE A 647 -25.47 -2.89 4.14
CA ILE A 647 -26.82 -3.43 4.23
C ILE A 647 -27.48 -3.24 2.87
N TYR A 648 -27.66 -4.36 2.16
CA TYR A 648 -28.29 -4.37 0.83
C TYR A 648 -29.82 -4.24 0.93
N ASP A 649 -30.44 -4.99 1.84
CA ASP A 649 -31.86 -4.88 2.19
C ASP A 649 -32.18 -5.70 3.46
N LEU A 650 -33.39 -5.57 3.97
CA LEU A 650 -33.96 -6.44 5.00
C LEU A 650 -35.17 -7.23 4.48
N ILE A 651 -35.28 -7.40 3.15
CA ILE A 651 -36.39 -8.06 2.46
C ILE A 651 -36.70 -9.44 3.03
N PRO A 652 -35.73 -10.33 3.32
CA PRO A 652 -36.06 -11.63 3.89
C PRO A 652 -36.79 -11.57 5.24
N ILE A 653 -36.56 -10.51 6.01
CA ILE A 653 -37.22 -10.29 7.31
C ILE A 653 -38.58 -9.60 7.13
N LEU A 654 -38.63 -8.59 6.28
CA LEU A 654 -39.82 -7.74 6.10
C LEU A 654 -40.89 -8.41 5.25
N TYR A 655 -40.48 -9.24 4.28
CA TYR A 655 -41.35 -9.91 3.30
C TYR A 655 -41.03 -11.41 3.21
N PRO A 656 -41.19 -12.17 4.30
CA PRO A 656 -40.80 -13.59 4.36
C PRO A 656 -41.51 -14.48 3.36
N GLN A 657 -42.66 -14.05 2.84
CA GLN A 657 -43.43 -14.78 1.82
C GLN A 657 -42.75 -14.86 0.45
N PHE A 658 -41.73 -14.02 0.18
CA PHE A 658 -41.02 -13.97 -1.11
C PHE A 658 -39.72 -14.74 -1.14
N VAL A 659 -39.32 -15.35 -0.04
CA VAL A 659 -38.04 -16.05 0.09
C VAL A 659 -38.20 -17.44 0.68
N PRO A 660 -37.25 -18.37 0.44
CA PRO A 660 -37.30 -19.70 1.06
C PRO A 660 -37.42 -19.62 2.59
N SER A 661 -38.15 -20.56 3.18
CA SER A 661 -38.53 -20.53 4.63
C SER A 661 -37.39 -20.43 5.63
N VAL A 662 -36.16 -20.82 5.25
CA VAL A 662 -34.97 -20.74 6.09
C VAL A 662 -34.32 -19.35 6.03
N SER A 663 -34.59 -18.58 4.99
CA SER A 663 -33.91 -17.29 4.73
C SER A 663 -34.23 -16.22 5.77
N PRO A 664 -35.49 -16.02 6.21
CA PRO A 664 -35.81 -15.00 7.21
C PRO A 664 -35.02 -15.16 8.51
N GLY A 665 -34.93 -16.39 9.03
CA GLY A 665 -34.22 -16.68 10.27
C GLY A 665 -32.70 -16.53 10.14
N ASN A 666 -32.13 -16.86 8.98
CA ASN A 666 -30.69 -16.65 8.73
C ASN A 666 -30.38 -15.16 8.62
N HIS A 667 -31.20 -14.42 7.90
CA HIS A 667 -31.01 -12.99 7.69
C HIS A 667 -31.22 -12.19 8.99
N ASP A 668 -32.21 -12.56 9.81
CA ASP A 668 -32.45 -11.96 11.15
C ASP A 668 -31.23 -12.17 12.08
N ARG A 669 -30.67 -13.38 12.12
CA ARG A 669 -29.45 -13.65 12.89
C ARG A 669 -28.25 -12.85 12.39
N TRP A 670 -28.09 -12.75 11.08
CA TRP A 670 -27.06 -11.95 10.47
C TRP A 670 -27.22 -10.46 10.79
N ALA A 671 -28.40 -9.89 10.59
CA ALA A 671 -28.67 -8.49 10.88
C ALA A 671 -28.38 -8.15 12.35
N LYS A 672 -28.86 -8.98 13.29
CA LYS A 672 -28.56 -8.80 14.72
C LYS A 672 -27.08 -8.88 15.03
N ALA A 673 -26.36 -9.83 14.43
CA ALA A 673 -24.92 -9.99 14.66
C ALA A 673 -24.12 -8.78 14.17
N VAL A 674 -24.35 -8.34 12.92
CA VAL A 674 -23.58 -7.21 12.35
C VAL A 674 -23.95 -5.88 12.97
N ILE A 675 -25.24 -5.59 13.21
CA ILE A 675 -25.70 -4.35 13.82
C ILE A 675 -25.13 -4.19 15.24
N SER A 676 -25.09 -5.28 16.02
CA SER A 676 -24.61 -5.21 17.40
C SER A 676 -23.13 -4.89 17.56
N VAL A 677 -22.32 -5.10 16.52
CA VAL A 677 -20.87 -4.84 16.54
C VAL A 677 -20.43 -3.69 15.64
N ALA A 678 -21.30 -3.21 14.76
CA ALA A 678 -20.95 -2.18 13.78
C ALA A 678 -20.60 -0.84 14.45
N ASP A 679 -19.58 -0.18 13.98
CA ASP A 679 -19.32 1.23 14.18
C ASP A 679 -20.06 2.06 13.12
N GLY A 680 -20.35 1.46 11.95
CA GLY A 680 -21.17 2.07 10.91
C GLY A 680 -21.85 1.06 10.01
N LEU A 681 -23.03 1.45 9.51
CA LEU A 681 -23.81 0.74 8.50
C LEU A 681 -23.88 1.59 7.23
N VAL A 682 -23.53 1.02 6.10
CA VAL A 682 -23.60 1.63 4.79
C VAL A 682 -24.76 1.00 4.03
N CYS A 683 -25.87 1.70 3.93
CA CYS A 683 -27.07 1.24 3.24
C CYS A 683 -27.03 1.63 1.78
N ILE A 684 -27.65 0.84 0.89
CA ILE A 684 -27.61 1.13 -0.55
C ILE A 684 -28.67 2.14 -1.03
N SER A 685 -29.55 2.59 -0.15
CA SER A 685 -30.56 3.63 -0.38
C SER A 685 -31.04 4.23 0.93
N ASP A 686 -31.69 5.39 0.87
CA ASP A 686 -32.34 6.00 2.06
C ASP A 686 -33.52 5.16 2.53
N ALA A 687 -34.26 4.51 1.63
CA ALA A 687 -35.32 3.56 2.00
C ALA A 687 -34.76 2.42 2.87
N VAL A 688 -33.58 1.87 2.55
CA VAL A 688 -32.94 0.83 3.38
C VAL A 688 -32.45 1.41 4.70
N VAL A 689 -32.01 2.67 4.77
CA VAL A 689 -31.69 3.34 6.05
C VAL A 689 -32.91 3.37 6.96
N ASP A 690 -34.08 3.69 6.41
CA ASP A 690 -35.33 3.74 7.18
C ASP A 690 -35.74 2.34 7.66
N ASP A 691 -35.69 1.33 6.78
CA ASP A 691 -35.93 -0.07 7.16
C ASP A 691 -35.01 -0.55 8.29
N VAL A 692 -33.72 -0.20 8.24
CA VAL A 692 -32.73 -0.56 9.26
C VAL A 692 -33.03 0.14 10.58
N LYS A 693 -33.37 1.42 10.57
CA LYS A 693 -33.74 2.17 11.79
C LYS A 693 -35.00 1.60 12.46
N GLU A 694 -36.00 1.26 11.65
CA GLU A 694 -37.22 0.61 12.16
C GLU A 694 -36.94 -0.77 12.75
N TYR A 695 -36.10 -1.56 12.07
CA TYR A 695 -35.66 -2.87 12.53
C TYR A 695 -34.88 -2.79 13.85
N ILE A 696 -33.96 -1.83 14.00
CA ILE A 696 -33.22 -1.58 15.25
C ILE A 696 -34.18 -1.25 16.40
N ALA A 697 -35.11 -0.33 16.18
CA ALA A 697 -36.09 0.08 17.17
C ALA A 697 -37.01 -1.09 17.60
N LYS A 698 -37.49 -1.89 16.66
CA LYS A 698 -38.35 -3.04 16.91
C LYS A 698 -37.67 -4.16 17.70
N ASN A 699 -36.36 -4.32 17.55
CA ASN A 699 -35.57 -5.37 18.20
C ASN A 699 -34.78 -4.88 19.43
N ASP A 700 -34.95 -3.64 19.84
CA ASP A 700 -34.25 -3.01 20.98
C ASP A 700 -32.71 -3.14 20.87
N LEU A 701 -32.19 -2.95 19.67
CA LEU A 701 -30.76 -3.02 19.40
C LEU A 701 -30.08 -1.67 19.65
N LEU A 702 -28.78 -1.71 19.97
CA LEU A 702 -27.99 -0.48 20.07
C LEU A 702 -27.81 0.14 18.68
N ILE A 703 -28.08 1.44 18.58
CA ILE A 703 -27.92 2.18 17.31
C ILE A 703 -26.43 2.37 17.03
N PRO A 704 -25.91 1.89 15.90
CA PRO A 704 -24.54 2.19 15.48
C PRO A 704 -24.32 3.71 15.32
N PRO A 705 -23.12 4.24 15.63
CA PRO A 705 -22.83 5.66 15.53
C PRO A 705 -23.08 6.27 14.14
N ILE A 706 -22.88 5.47 13.09
CA ILE A 706 -23.01 5.87 11.69
C ILE A 706 -24.03 4.96 11.01
N ILE A 707 -25.09 5.53 10.44
CA ILE A 707 -26.00 4.85 9.51
C ILE A 707 -26.22 5.82 8.35
N LYS A 708 -25.64 5.52 7.19
CA LYS A 708 -25.68 6.37 5.99
C LYS A 708 -25.97 5.58 4.74
N SER A 709 -26.58 6.22 3.76
CA SER A 709 -26.78 5.65 2.44
C SER A 709 -25.61 5.97 1.53
N MET A 710 -25.35 5.08 0.58
CA MET A 710 -24.54 5.31 -0.61
C MET A 710 -25.36 5.00 -1.85
N LYS A 711 -25.20 5.78 -2.91
CA LYS A 711 -25.84 5.49 -4.20
C LYS A 711 -25.04 4.45 -4.95
N LEU A 712 -25.70 3.46 -5.55
CA LEU A 712 -25.02 2.46 -6.36
C LEU A 712 -24.65 3.01 -7.73
N GLY A 713 -23.52 2.55 -8.26
CA GLY A 713 -23.07 2.87 -9.61
C GLY A 713 -23.91 2.18 -10.68
N CYS A 714 -24.00 2.78 -11.85
CA CYS A 714 -24.85 2.31 -12.96
C CYS A 714 -24.09 1.92 -14.23
N ASP A 715 -22.78 2.19 -14.35
CA ASP A 715 -21.99 1.90 -15.54
C ASP A 715 -21.76 0.38 -15.72
N ILE A 716 -22.51 -0.23 -16.60
CA ILE A 716 -22.53 -1.70 -16.85
C ILE A 716 -21.13 -2.20 -17.27
N LYS A 717 -20.42 -1.43 -18.11
CA LYS A 717 -19.11 -1.83 -18.67
C LYS A 717 -17.98 -1.96 -17.65
N ALA A 718 -18.17 -1.47 -16.45
CA ALA A 718 -17.14 -1.49 -15.40
C ALA A 718 -17.04 -2.84 -14.65
N THR A 719 -17.89 -3.85 -14.95
CA THR A 719 -18.09 -4.98 -14.04
C THR A 719 -17.84 -6.37 -14.59
N ALA A 720 -17.71 -6.59 -15.90
CA ALA A 720 -17.62 -7.95 -16.46
C ALA A 720 -16.76 -8.06 -17.74
N PRO A 721 -16.16 -9.25 -17.99
CA PRO A 721 -15.52 -9.53 -19.26
C PRO A 721 -16.57 -9.66 -20.38
N SER A 722 -16.23 -9.14 -21.57
CA SER A 722 -17.02 -9.17 -22.79
C SER A 722 -17.09 -10.58 -23.38
N TYR A 723 -18.31 -11.02 -23.74
CA TYR A 723 -18.55 -12.29 -24.46
C TYR A 723 -19.02 -12.06 -25.90
N GLY A 724 -19.24 -10.77 -26.30
CA GLY A 724 -19.75 -10.43 -27.63
C GLY A 724 -21.22 -10.77 -27.85
N LEU A 725 -21.67 -10.56 -29.11
CA LEU A 725 -23.02 -10.91 -29.60
C LEU A 725 -22.94 -12.10 -30.56
N ASP A 726 -23.68 -13.16 -30.30
CA ASP A 726 -23.81 -14.28 -31.18
C ASP A 726 -24.99 -14.11 -32.16
N LYS A 727 -25.18 -15.08 -33.08
CA LYS A 727 -26.26 -15.04 -34.07
C LYS A 727 -27.65 -15.07 -33.43
N ALA A 728 -27.82 -15.82 -32.34
CA ALA A 728 -29.12 -15.92 -31.64
C ALA A 728 -29.46 -14.56 -30.97
N SER A 729 -28.45 -13.85 -30.43
CA SER A 729 -28.58 -12.49 -29.90
C SER A 729 -29.10 -11.51 -30.94
N LEU A 730 -28.60 -11.57 -32.18
CA LEU A 730 -29.05 -10.68 -33.26
C LEU A 730 -30.53 -10.96 -33.67
N GLU A 731 -30.92 -12.24 -33.72
CA GLU A 731 -32.33 -12.61 -34.01
C GLU A 731 -33.30 -12.11 -32.92
N ILE A 732 -32.88 -12.09 -31.67
CA ILE A 732 -33.64 -11.51 -30.56
C ILE A 732 -33.78 -9.99 -30.72
N LEU A 733 -32.69 -9.31 -31.03
CA LEU A 733 -32.70 -7.86 -31.26
C LEU A 733 -33.60 -7.44 -32.41
N ASP A 734 -33.66 -8.21 -33.49
CA ASP A 734 -34.59 -7.96 -34.63
C ASP A 734 -36.04 -8.06 -34.18
N LYS A 735 -36.40 -9.03 -33.35
CA LYS A 735 -37.76 -9.13 -32.76
C LYS A 735 -38.08 -7.92 -31.87
N ILE A 736 -37.14 -7.50 -31.03
CA ILE A 736 -37.29 -6.35 -30.13
C ILE A 736 -37.52 -5.05 -30.91
N ARG A 737 -36.80 -4.83 -32.01
CA ARG A 737 -36.94 -3.67 -32.88
C ARG A 737 -38.25 -3.62 -33.68
N SER A 738 -38.90 -4.76 -33.87
CA SER A 738 -40.04 -4.87 -34.78
C SER A 738 -41.31 -4.20 -34.27
N LYS A 739 -41.43 -3.95 -32.94
CA LYS A 739 -42.64 -3.37 -32.32
C LYS A 739 -42.33 -2.80 -30.94
N PRO A 740 -43.20 -2.01 -30.29
CA PRO A 740 -42.96 -1.50 -28.94
C PRO A 740 -42.67 -2.64 -27.97
N THR A 741 -41.51 -2.59 -27.36
CA THR A 741 -40.99 -3.65 -26.51
C THR A 741 -40.78 -3.14 -25.09
N PHE A 742 -41.33 -3.85 -24.13
CA PHE A 742 -41.17 -3.61 -22.70
C PHE A 742 -40.20 -4.66 -22.14
N ILE A 743 -39.26 -4.20 -21.29
CA ILE A 743 -38.26 -5.07 -20.72
C ILE A 743 -38.43 -5.18 -19.19
N MET A 744 -38.22 -6.34 -18.64
CA MET A 744 -38.00 -6.61 -17.22
C MET A 744 -36.60 -7.22 -17.04
N VAL A 745 -35.82 -6.68 -16.13
CA VAL A 745 -34.45 -7.16 -15.85
C VAL A 745 -34.34 -7.60 -14.41
N GLY A 746 -33.84 -8.80 -14.18
CA GLY A 746 -33.58 -9.36 -12.86
C GLY A 746 -33.91 -10.84 -12.75
N THR A 747 -33.39 -11.47 -11.70
CA THR A 747 -33.63 -12.88 -11.39
C THR A 747 -35.13 -13.17 -11.30
N LEU A 748 -35.58 -14.27 -11.92
CA LEU A 748 -36.97 -14.74 -11.85
C LEU A 748 -37.22 -15.22 -10.41
N GLU A 749 -37.89 -14.41 -9.60
CA GLU A 749 -38.22 -14.67 -8.20
C GLU A 749 -39.55 -13.99 -7.81
N PRO A 750 -40.27 -14.48 -6.76
CA PRO A 750 -41.64 -14.03 -6.47
C PRO A 750 -41.74 -12.52 -6.22
N ARG A 751 -40.75 -11.91 -5.60
CA ARG A 751 -40.76 -10.47 -5.28
C ARG A 751 -40.67 -9.57 -6.51
N LYS A 752 -40.16 -10.06 -7.63
CA LYS A 752 -39.93 -9.24 -8.83
C LYS A 752 -41.19 -8.96 -9.66
N GLY A 753 -42.31 -9.65 -9.37
CA GLY A 753 -43.58 -9.35 -9.96
C GLY A 753 -43.70 -9.74 -11.46
N HIS A 754 -42.89 -10.71 -11.92
CA HIS A 754 -42.98 -11.21 -13.31
C HIS A 754 -44.34 -11.79 -13.64
N ASP A 755 -45.00 -12.45 -12.67
CA ASP A 755 -46.36 -12.94 -12.76
C ASP A 755 -47.38 -11.84 -13.05
N ALA A 756 -47.30 -10.72 -12.31
CA ALA A 756 -48.14 -9.55 -12.54
C ALA A 756 -47.94 -8.94 -13.92
N ALA A 757 -46.69 -8.81 -14.38
CA ALA A 757 -46.39 -8.31 -15.71
C ALA A 757 -46.95 -9.22 -16.80
N ILE A 758 -46.77 -10.55 -16.70
CA ILE A 758 -47.32 -11.51 -17.68
C ILE A 758 -48.85 -11.40 -17.72
N MET A 759 -49.55 -11.35 -16.59
CA MET A 759 -51.01 -11.19 -16.53
C MET A 759 -51.48 -9.86 -17.18
N ALA A 760 -50.74 -8.78 -16.92
CA ALA A 760 -51.02 -7.48 -17.55
C ALA A 760 -50.88 -7.59 -19.08
N PHE A 761 -49.81 -8.20 -19.58
CA PHE A 761 -49.58 -8.38 -21.02
C PHE A 761 -50.57 -9.37 -21.65
N GLU A 762 -50.95 -10.45 -21.01
CA GLU A 762 -52.06 -11.34 -21.46
C GLU A 762 -53.35 -10.56 -21.68
N THR A 763 -53.64 -9.60 -20.79
CA THR A 763 -54.82 -8.73 -20.89
C THR A 763 -54.70 -7.75 -22.07
N LEU A 764 -53.56 -7.15 -22.28
CA LEU A 764 -53.30 -6.23 -23.37
C LEU A 764 -53.28 -6.94 -24.73
N TRP A 765 -52.70 -8.14 -24.83
CA TRP A 765 -52.70 -8.94 -26.02
C TRP A 765 -54.14 -9.36 -26.43
N ARG A 766 -54.99 -9.72 -25.43
CA ARG A 766 -56.42 -10.01 -25.68
C ARG A 766 -57.19 -8.80 -26.20
N LYS A 767 -56.78 -7.58 -25.83
CA LYS A 767 -57.32 -6.34 -26.39
C LYS A 767 -56.77 -6.01 -27.81
N GLY A 768 -55.88 -6.85 -28.35
CA GLY A 768 -55.32 -6.68 -29.70
C GLY A 768 -54.10 -5.79 -29.78
N LEU A 769 -53.49 -5.43 -28.67
CA LEU A 769 -52.25 -4.63 -28.67
C LEU A 769 -51.05 -5.50 -29.09
N ASP A 770 -50.32 -5.07 -30.13
CA ASP A 770 -49.15 -5.77 -30.66
C ASP A 770 -47.86 -5.22 -30.05
N ILE A 771 -47.52 -5.69 -28.84
CA ILE A 771 -46.40 -5.28 -28.03
C ILE A 771 -45.65 -6.51 -27.51
N ASN A 772 -44.32 -6.35 -27.28
CA ASN A 772 -43.47 -7.41 -26.71
C ASN A 772 -43.25 -7.21 -25.22
N LEU A 773 -43.15 -8.33 -24.49
CA LEU A 773 -42.59 -8.40 -23.15
C LEU A 773 -41.30 -9.24 -23.18
N VAL A 774 -40.17 -8.63 -22.84
CA VAL A 774 -38.88 -9.30 -22.69
C VAL A 774 -38.55 -9.42 -21.22
N ILE A 775 -38.28 -10.64 -20.75
CA ILE A 775 -37.84 -10.92 -19.38
C ILE A 775 -36.41 -11.43 -19.45
N ALA A 776 -35.45 -10.66 -18.94
CA ALA A 776 -34.04 -10.98 -18.95
C ALA A 776 -33.56 -11.26 -17.51
N GLY A 777 -33.24 -12.52 -17.19
CA GLY A 777 -32.77 -12.91 -15.88
C GLY A 777 -32.72 -14.40 -15.64
N LYS A 778 -31.85 -14.82 -14.72
CA LYS A 778 -31.68 -16.22 -14.30
C LYS A 778 -32.94 -16.72 -13.56
N ILE A 779 -33.15 -18.03 -13.56
CA ILE A 779 -34.13 -18.67 -12.70
C ILE A 779 -33.63 -18.60 -11.25
N GLY A 780 -34.42 -18.08 -10.35
CA GLY A 780 -34.22 -18.02 -8.93
C GLY A 780 -34.96 -19.09 -8.15
N TRP A 781 -35.55 -18.73 -7.03
CA TRP A 781 -36.24 -19.64 -6.11
C TRP A 781 -37.77 -19.47 -6.16
N MET A 782 -38.51 -20.55 -5.82
CA MET A 782 -39.97 -20.51 -5.66
C MET A 782 -40.73 -20.08 -6.94
N VAL A 783 -40.21 -20.39 -8.10
CA VAL A 783 -40.77 -19.96 -9.42
C VAL A 783 -40.97 -21.07 -10.40
N ASP A 784 -40.96 -22.32 -9.99
CA ASP A 784 -41.11 -23.47 -10.87
C ASP A 784 -42.44 -23.42 -11.68
N GLU A 785 -43.55 -23.10 -11.03
CA GLU A 785 -44.84 -22.93 -11.66
C GLU A 785 -44.85 -21.76 -12.66
N LEU A 786 -44.31 -20.64 -12.30
CA LEU A 786 -44.18 -19.47 -13.16
C LEU A 786 -43.32 -19.77 -14.38
N TYR A 787 -42.20 -20.44 -14.17
CA TYR A 787 -41.27 -20.81 -15.24
C TYR A 787 -41.92 -21.78 -16.23
N GLU A 788 -42.67 -22.79 -15.72
CA GLU A 788 -43.44 -23.71 -16.58
C GLU A 788 -44.60 -23.01 -17.32
N LYS A 789 -45.23 -22.00 -16.67
CA LYS A 789 -46.23 -21.14 -17.32
C LYS A 789 -45.61 -20.37 -18.50
N ILE A 790 -44.43 -19.75 -18.30
CA ILE A 790 -43.72 -19.02 -19.35
C ILE A 790 -43.36 -19.95 -20.52
N LYS A 791 -42.84 -21.15 -20.25
CA LYS A 791 -42.45 -22.12 -21.28
C LYS A 791 -43.62 -22.56 -22.14
N LYS A 792 -44.76 -22.81 -21.53
CA LYS A 792 -45.97 -23.31 -22.18
C LYS A 792 -46.86 -22.20 -22.75
N HIS A 793 -46.47 -20.94 -22.51
CA HIS A 793 -47.29 -19.81 -22.95
C HIS A 793 -47.39 -19.72 -24.46
N GLU A 794 -48.60 -19.48 -25.00
CA GLU A 794 -48.85 -19.42 -26.45
C GLU A 794 -48.04 -18.32 -27.17
N GLU A 795 -47.67 -17.25 -26.45
CA GLU A 795 -46.88 -16.17 -26.96
C GLU A 795 -45.36 -16.35 -26.73
N ASN A 796 -44.96 -17.46 -26.13
CA ASN A 796 -43.53 -17.72 -25.88
C ASN A 796 -42.75 -17.78 -27.19
N GLY A 797 -41.62 -17.05 -27.24
CA GLY A 797 -40.79 -16.88 -28.42
C GLY A 797 -41.39 -15.98 -29.51
N LYS A 798 -42.66 -15.49 -29.34
CA LYS A 798 -43.35 -14.53 -30.22
C LYS A 798 -43.32 -13.13 -29.61
N ARG A 799 -44.29 -12.81 -28.76
CA ARG A 799 -44.42 -11.55 -28.03
C ARG A 799 -43.95 -11.61 -26.56
N LEU A 800 -43.86 -12.83 -25.97
CA LEU A 800 -43.22 -13.10 -24.69
C LEU A 800 -41.85 -13.72 -24.95
N ILE A 801 -40.77 -13.00 -24.59
CA ILE A 801 -39.38 -13.43 -24.83
C ILE A 801 -38.72 -13.59 -23.47
N TYR A 802 -38.40 -14.84 -23.10
CA TYR A 802 -37.67 -15.11 -21.85
C TYR A 802 -36.21 -15.47 -22.13
N LEU A 803 -35.28 -14.76 -21.48
CA LEU A 803 -33.82 -14.89 -21.63
C LEU A 803 -33.21 -15.30 -20.29
N ASN A 804 -32.95 -16.60 -20.12
CA ASN A 804 -32.39 -17.15 -18.87
C ASN A 804 -30.93 -16.71 -18.60
N PHE A 805 -30.18 -16.40 -19.65
CA PHE A 805 -28.80 -15.94 -19.55
C PHE A 805 -28.55 -14.88 -20.62
N VAL A 806 -28.09 -13.71 -20.18
CA VAL A 806 -27.86 -12.59 -21.08
C VAL A 806 -26.44 -12.06 -20.78
N SER A 807 -25.61 -11.90 -21.82
CA SER A 807 -24.33 -11.19 -21.70
C SER A 807 -24.57 -9.70 -21.44
N ASP A 808 -23.58 -9.02 -20.86
CA ASP A 808 -23.72 -7.58 -20.60
C ASP A 808 -23.87 -6.79 -21.90
N GLU A 809 -23.21 -7.23 -22.99
CA GLU A 809 -23.35 -6.62 -24.33
C GLU A 809 -24.75 -6.80 -24.89
N LEU A 810 -25.33 -7.99 -24.75
CA LEU A 810 -26.70 -8.24 -25.20
C LEU A 810 -27.70 -7.44 -24.34
N LEU A 811 -27.48 -7.36 -23.03
CA LEU A 811 -28.34 -6.60 -22.15
C LEU A 811 -28.29 -5.08 -22.50
N ASP A 812 -27.10 -4.55 -22.75
CA ASP A 812 -26.89 -3.17 -23.20
C ASP A 812 -27.67 -2.88 -24.52
N GLU A 813 -27.60 -3.81 -25.50
CA GLU A 813 -28.34 -3.69 -26.77
C GLU A 813 -29.86 -3.87 -26.59
N ILE A 814 -30.30 -4.74 -25.68
CA ILE A 814 -31.75 -4.89 -25.38
C ILE A 814 -32.26 -3.58 -24.77
N TYR A 815 -31.55 -2.98 -23.81
CA TYR A 815 -31.93 -1.67 -23.27
C TYR A 815 -32.06 -0.64 -24.41
N LYS A 816 -31.06 -0.45 -25.25
CA LYS A 816 -31.04 0.55 -26.34
C LYS A 816 -32.21 0.42 -27.30
N ASN A 817 -32.72 -0.78 -27.47
CA ASN A 817 -33.77 -1.08 -28.47
C ASN A 817 -35.15 -1.30 -27.84
N SER A 818 -35.27 -1.17 -26.50
CA SER A 818 -36.54 -1.29 -25.80
C SER A 818 -37.27 0.05 -25.70
N SER A 819 -38.59 0.02 -25.62
CA SER A 819 -39.42 1.24 -25.50
C SER A 819 -39.67 1.67 -24.06
N CYS A 820 -39.68 0.72 -23.11
CA CYS A 820 -39.98 0.97 -21.71
C CYS A 820 -39.42 -0.13 -20.80
N LEU A 821 -38.92 0.25 -19.61
CA LEU A 821 -38.65 -0.69 -18.52
C LEU A 821 -39.89 -0.86 -17.66
N ILE A 822 -40.22 -2.09 -17.29
CA ILE A 822 -41.22 -2.43 -16.26
C ILE A 822 -40.49 -2.90 -15.01
N ALA A 823 -40.61 -2.15 -13.91
CA ALA A 823 -40.10 -2.48 -12.59
C ALA A 823 -41.27 -2.88 -11.67
N ALA A 824 -41.73 -4.13 -11.80
CA ALA A 824 -42.93 -4.61 -11.10
C ALA A 824 -42.63 -5.18 -9.69
N SER A 825 -41.43 -5.04 -9.19
CA SER A 825 -40.99 -5.59 -7.89
C SER A 825 -41.94 -5.19 -6.76
N ARG A 826 -42.27 -6.15 -5.90
CA ARG A 826 -43.09 -5.97 -4.69
C ARG A 826 -42.24 -5.55 -3.49
N ALA A 827 -40.94 -5.78 -3.57
CA ALA A 827 -39.95 -5.33 -2.60
C ALA A 827 -38.59 -5.19 -3.29
N GLU A 828 -37.83 -4.16 -2.95
CA GLU A 828 -36.52 -3.86 -3.55
C GLU A 828 -35.65 -3.06 -2.60
N GLY A 829 -34.31 -3.26 -2.63
CA GLY A 829 -33.37 -2.48 -1.83
C GLY A 829 -32.85 -1.21 -2.55
N PHE A 830 -32.76 -1.25 -3.91
CA PHE A 830 -32.34 -0.10 -4.72
C PHE A 830 -33.07 -0.02 -6.05
N GLY A 831 -32.95 -1.03 -6.87
CA GLY A 831 -33.54 -1.04 -8.21
C GLY A 831 -32.54 -0.65 -9.30
N LEU A 832 -31.41 -1.35 -9.38
CA LEU A 832 -30.40 -1.17 -10.46
C LEU A 832 -31.00 -1.05 -11.87
N PRO A 833 -32.05 -1.83 -12.26
CA PRO A 833 -32.65 -1.68 -13.58
C PRO A 833 -33.18 -0.29 -13.90
N LEU A 834 -33.61 0.51 -12.91
CA LEU A 834 -34.07 1.87 -13.13
C LEU A 834 -32.94 2.78 -13.62
N VAL A 835 -31.80 2.74 -12.96
CA VAL A 835 -30.62 3.54 -13.36
C VAL A 835 -30.01 3.02 -14.67
N GLU A 836 -30.04 1.69 -14.90
CA GLU A 836 -29.62 1.09 -16.16
C GLU A 836 -30.51 1.57 -17.33
N ALA A 837 -31.83 1.61 -17.15
CA ALA A 837 -32.75 2.15 -18.15
C ALA A 837 -32.50 3.64 -18.40
N ALA A 838 -32.22 4.42 -17.36
CA ALA A 838 -31.96 5.84 -17.46
C ALA A 838 -30.68 6.16 -18.27
N ILE A 839 -29.62 5.34 -18.18
CA ILE A 839 -28.43 5.46 -19.04
C ILE A 839 -28.82 5.46 -20.52
N HIS A 840 -29.79 4.64 -20.87
CA HIS A 840 -30.29 4.49 -22.26
C HIS A 840 -31.48 5.40 -22.55
N LYS A 841 -31.84 6.28 -21.59
CA LYS A 841 -32.99 7.20 -21.71
C LYS A 841 -34.33 6.49 -21.98
N ILE A 842 -34.46 5.28 -21.45
CA ILE A 842 -35.68 4.49 -21.62
C ILE A 842 -36.70 4.92 -20.55
N PRO A 843 -37.94 5.22 -20.93
CA PRO A 843 -39.00 5.45 -19.96
C PRO A 843 -39.23 4.28 -19.02
N ILE A 844 -39.73 4.57 -17.82
CA ILE A 844 -39.88 3.59 -16.76
C ILE A 844 -41.33 3.55 -16.28
N ILE A 845 -41.89 2.35 -16.18
CA ILE A 845 -43.12 2.06 -15.45
C ILE A 845 -42.74 1.25 -14.21
N ALA A 846 -42.96 1.79 -13.02
CA ALA A 846 -42.56 1.15 -11.78
C ALA A 846 -43.68 1.01 -10.78
N ARG A 847 -43.61 -0.01 -9.92
CA ARG A 847 -44.50 -0.11 -8.76
C ARG A 847 -44.22 1.06 -7.77
N GLU A 848 -45.26 1.56 -7.12
CA GLU A 848 -45.15 2.66 -6.17
C GLU A 848 -44.47 2.23 -4.88
N LEU A 849 -43.15 1.94 -4.94
CA LEU A 849 -42.27 1.68 -3.79
C LEU A 849 -41.48 2.92 -3.40
N ASN A 850 -41.21 3.11 -2.09
CA ASN A 850 -40.44 4.25 -1.59
C ASN A 850 -39.06 4.32 -2.27
N VAL A 851 -38.35 3.20 -2.37
CA VAL A 851 -37.05 3.12 -3.05
C VAL A 851 -37.12 3.47 -4.53
N PHE A 852 -38.20 3.08 -5.23
CA PHE A 852 -38.35 3.44 -6.64
C PHE A 852 -38.68 4.93 -6.84
N LYS A 853 -39.43 5.54 -5.91
CA LYS A 853 -39.62 7.01 -5.86
C LYS A 853 -38.31 7.74 -5.60
N GLU A 854 -37.51 7.25 -4.64
CA GLU A 854 -36.19 7.79 -4.32
C GLU A 854 -35.27 7.76 -5.55
N VAL A 855 -35.06 6.56 -6.13
CA VAL A 855 -34.12 6.37 -7.25
C VAL A 855 -34.58 7.06 -8.52
N SER A 856 -35.89 7.06 -8.83
CA SER A 856 -36.41 7.66 -10.04
C SER A 856 -36.52 9.20 -9.98
N ASN A 857 -36.49 9.78 -8.79
CA ASN A 857 -36.60 11.23 -8.59
C ASN A 857 -37.75 11.86 -9.41
N GLY A 858 -38.92 11.20 -9.46
CA GLY A 858 -40.10 11.60 -10.24
C GLY A 858 -40.06 11.27 -11.72
N SER A 859 -39.02 10.64 -12.22
CA SER A 859 -38.86 10.28 -13.64
C SER A 859 -39.34 8.86 -13.98
N ALA A 860 -40.44 8.42 -13.38
CA ALA A 860 -41.09 7.16 -13.68
C ALA A 860 -42.62 7.29 -13.61
N THR A 861 -43.33 6.50 -14.40
CA THR A 861 -44.78 6.32 -14.31
C THR A 861 -45.06 5.24 -13.26
N PHE A 862 -45.86 5.57 -12.23
CA PHE A 862 -46.13 4.62 -11.15
C PHE A 862 -47.47 3.89 -11.30
N PHE A 863 -47.50 2.62 -10.87
CA PHE A 863 -48.71 1.82 -10.66
C PHE A 863 -48.77 1.32 -9.21
N LYS A 864 -49.97 1.14 -8.67
CA LYS A 864 -50.15 0.84 -7.24
C LYS A 864 -50.13 -0.68 -6.93
N ASP A 865 -50.88 -1.46 -7.70
CA ASP A 865 -51.01 -2.89 -7.47
C ASP A 865 -50.98 -3.68 -8.79
N ASP A 866 -51.06 -5.02 -8.72
CA ASP A 866 -50.93 -5.88 -9.87
C ASP A 866 -52.08 -5.67 -10.91
N ASP A 867 -53.31 -5.35 -10.44
CA ASP A 867 -54.48 -5.13 -11.30
C ASP A 867 -54.42 -3.80 -12.06
N ASP A 868 -53.77 -2.78 -11.52
CA ASP A 868 -53.58 -1.44 -12.13
C ASP A 868 -52.58 -1.46 -13.29
N LEU A 869 -51.60 -2.40 -13.29
CA LEU A 869 -50.49 -2.41 -14.22
C LEU A 869 -50.94 -2.40 -15.71
N ALA A 870 -51.92 -3.22 -16.08
CA ALA A 870 -52.40 -3.26 -17.47
C ALA A 870 -52.99 -1.93 -17.94
N GLY A 871 -53.79 -1.28 -17.07
CA GLY A 871 -54.36 0.04 -17.34
C GLY A 871 -53.30 1.14 -17.44
N VAL A 872 -52.24 1.07 -16.61
CA VAL A 872 -51.13 2.02 -16.67
C VAL A 872 -50.32 1.86 -17.96
N ILE A 873 -50.00 0.64 -18.35
CA ILE A 873 -49.32 0.36 -19.65
C ILE A 873 -50.14 0.89 -20.83
N GLU A 874 -51.47 0.67 -20.82
CA GLU A 874 -52.34 1.12 -21.90
C GLU A 874 -52.36 2.65 -22.03
N ARG A 875 -52.49 3.38 -20.90
CA ARG A 875 -52.40 4.86 -20.85
C ARG A 875 -51.03 5.34 -21.32
N TRP A 876 -49.98 4.71 -20.80
CA TRP A 876 -48.59 5.06 -21.14
C TRP A 876 -48.32 4.91 -22.66
N LEU A 877 -48.84 3.85 -23.30
CA LEU A 877 -48.74 3.65 -24.74
C LEU A 877 -49.40 4.79 -25.55
N GLY A 878 -50.50 5.37 -25.04
CA GLY A 878 -51.13 6.55 -25.61
C GLY A 878 -50.20 7.75 -25.51
N ASP A 879 -49.70 8.03 -24.34
CA ASP A 879 -48.78 9.13 -24.07
C ASP A 879 -47.46 8.99 -24.86
N PHE A 880 -46.94 7.77 -24.98
CA PHE A 880 -45.72 7.45 -25.73
C PHE A 880 -45.88 7.76 -27.23
N LYS A 881 -47.03 7.48 -27.84
CA LYS A 881 -47.31 7.81 -29.23
C LYS A 881 -47.35 9.35 -29.48
N GLU A 882 -47.75 10.10 -28.46
CA GLU A 882 -47.85 11.55 -28.49
C GLU A 882 -46.61 12.26 -27.95
N ASP A 883 -45.54 11.52 -27.57
CA ASP A 883 -44.34 12.00 -26.88
C ASP A 883 -44.64 12.82 -25.60
N LYS A 884 -45.69 12.41 -24.86
CA LYS A 884 -46.13 13.03 -23.60
C LYS A 884 -45.76 12.18 -22.36
N HIS A 885 -45.22 11.00 -22.56
CA HIS A 885 -44.80 10.11 -21.49
C HIS A 885 -43.70 10.72 -20.60
N ILE A 886 -43.65 10.27 -19.33
CA ILE A 886 -42.62 10.68 -18.39
C ILE A 886 -41.27 10.09 -18.88
N LYS A 887 -40.26 10.95 -19.02
CA LYS A 887 -38.89 10.57 -19.42
C LYS A 887 -38.04 10.28 -18.19
N SER A 888 -37.00 9.47 -18.35
CA SER A 888 -36.06 9.09 -17.27
C SER A 888 -34.92 10.10 -17.03
N ASP A 889 -35.07 11.34 -17.48
CA ASP A 889 -33.99 12.34 -17.57
C ASP A 889 -33.51 12.90 -16.23
N LEU A 890 -34.36 12.86 -15.18
CA LEU A 890 -34.02 13.40 -13.85
C LEU A 890 -33.43 12.34 -12.93
N ILE A 891 -33.28 11.11 -13.39
CA ILE A 891 -32.60 10.06 -12.62
C ILE A 891 -31.11 10.40 -12.54
N GLU A 892 -30.60 10.50 -11.34
CA GLU A 892 -29.19 10.75 -11.10
C GLU A 892 -28.34 9.53 -11.47
N LEU A 893 -27.46 9.70 -12.44
CA LEU A 893 -26.55 8.66 -12.90
C LEU A 893 -25.22 8.78 -12.16
N VAL A 894 -24.98 7.87 -11.24
CA VAL A 894 -23.75 7.79 -10.44
C VAL A 894 -22.85 6.71 -11.06
N SER A 895 -21.59 7.01 -11.33
CA SER A 895 -20.61 6.00 -11.75
C SER A 895 -20.20 5.12 -10.56
N TRP A 896 -19.68 3.92 -10.83
CA TRP A 896 -19.11 3.09 -9.75
C TRP A 896 -17.97 3.79 -9.01
N ARG A 897 -17.21 4.63 -9.70
CA ARG A 897 -16.17 5.45 -9.07
C ARG A 897 -16.75 6.41 -8.05
N GLN A 898 -17.77 7.18 -8.41
CA GLN A 898 -18.43 8.12 -7.48
C GLN A 898 -19.10 7.40 -6.31
N SER A 899 -19.77 6.26 -6.59
CA SER A 899 -20.36 5.40 -5.55
C SER A 899 -19.29 4.93 -4.55
N THR A 900 -18.15 4.51 -5.04
CA THR A 900 -17.03 4.03 -4.21
C THR A 900 -16.35 5.16 -3.47
N GLU A 901 -16.20 6.34 -4.06
CA GLU A 901 -15.71 7.56 -3.40
C GLU A 901 -16.63 7.94 -2.22
N GLN A 902 -17.95 7.88 -2.41
CA GLN A 902 -18.92 8.11 -1.33
C GLN A 902 -18.78 7.07 -0.22
N ALA A 903 -18.66 5.79 -0.55
CA ALA A 903 -18.42 4.73 0.44
C ALA A 903 -17.10 4.99 1.20
N TYR A 904 -16.02 5.32 0.51
CA TYR A 904 -14.72 5.63 1.13
C TYR A 904 -14.83 6.81 2.11
N GLN A 905 -15.51 7.88 1.74
CA GLN A 905 -15.72 9.04 2.61
C GLN A 905 -16.53 8.69 3.88
N ILE A 906 -17.55 7.82 3.76
CA ILE A 906 -18.30 7.30 4.92
C ILE A 906 -17.37 6.50 5.85
N LEU A 907 -16.54 5.61 5.27
CA LEU A 907 -15.62 4.76 6.03
C LEU A 907 -14.55 5.57 6.77
N THR A 908 -14.02 6.62 6.15
CA THR A 908 -12.94 7.46 6.70
C THR A 908 -13.47 8.58 7.60
N GLY A 909 -14.76 8.85 7.56
CA GLY A 909 -15.39 9.92 8.35
C GLY A 909 -15.25 11.32 7.72
N GLU A 910 -15.03 11.38 6.41
CA GLU A 910 -14.99 12.62 5.64
C GLU A 910 -16.40 13.11 5.25
N LEU A 911 -17.39 12.21 5.30
CA LEU A 911 -18.82 12.47 5.12
C LEU A 911 -19.55 12.37 6.44
#